data_d41d0d6cdd0f64ede9bf495d43124a91
#
_entry.id   d41d0d6cdd0f64ede9bf495d43124a91
#
_cell.length_a   1.000
_cell.length_b   1.000
_cell.length_c   1.000
_cell.angle_alpha   90.00
_cell.angle_beta   90.00
_cell.angle_gamma   90.00
#
_symmetry.space_group_name_H-M   'P 1'
#
loop_
_entity.id
_entity.type
_entity.pdbx_description
1 polymer ?
#
loop_
_entity_poly.entity_id
_entity_poly.type
_entity_poly.pdbx_seq_one_letter_code
_entity_poly.pdbx_strand_id
1 'polypeptide(L)'
;MNEELSKQYDPQATENKWYKAWEEKNLFSAKPSPDKTPYCIVIPPPNVTGILHMGHALNNTIQDILIRYKKMNGFQALWMPGVDHAGIATQNVVEKALAKEGLKRQDLVREKFLEKVWEWKQHYGSTIINQLKRLGCACDWERLRFTMDPKYSETVTEVFVRLYEKNLIYQGHYIINWCPRCQTALSDEEASHVELQGNLYYLKYPLKDNPREFITVATTRPETMLGDTAVAVNPKDKRYKKMVGKYLLLPLINRPIKIIADSSIDMEFGTGAVKVTPAHDPNDYALGKKHGLEFINVMAPDGSMNKSAQKFAGLNRFSAREAVLEELKNLGLLVKIIPHTLSAGHCYRCNTIVEPYLSKQWFVKMKPLARPAIAAVKKEKIKFYPARWTKVYLNWMENIQDWCISRQIWWGHRLPVYYCKNCQAKNPEKGILVSKTKPAACPKCGYADLIQEEDVLDTWFSSWLWPFATFYWPNENADLKYFYPTSTLVTAPEIIFFWVARMIMAGLEFKGKIPFKDVYIHGTVRDIQGKKMSKSLGNAIDPLEIISEYGTDALRFSLISITSQGQDIYLSKERFEQGRNFANKIWNASRFILINLKPEEIRVDLCVFFKAEQLDIVNRWILSRFYTTLKKVGQELDSFKFNEAANSLYSFFWHEFCDWYLELIKPQISQKQTQVVMYKVLEKTLRVLHPFMPFISEEIWQRLPEAKNSIMQQSWPHLQKQLISREDELQMELVFELINTIRNMRAELEINPASRIDIQLTVTDQHRQQSLEPLLDYIKNLAKVNHLTLAGRYIHQNNQYAVLLKDMHVVMPLEGVVDVAEQLKKTNLKLDKLKTEIKNKQGMLANKNFTSRAPLEIVEAEKNKLADLQEQIKKLEVIKNGLR
;
A
#
# COMPACT_ATOMS: atom_id res chain seq x y z
N MET A 1 30.99 -30.80 12.89
CA MET A 1 30.99 -30.70 11.42
C MET A 1 29.64 -30.13 11.06
N ASN A 2 29.58 -28.95 10.43
CA ASN A 2 28.30 -28.37 9.96
C ASN A 2 27.78 -29.27 8.83
N GLU A 3 26.49 -29.64 8.89
CA GLU A 3 25.84 -30.39 7.82
C GLU A 3 25.97 -29.61 6.48
N GLU A 4 26.34 -30.34 5.41
CA GLU A 4 26.40 -29.71 4.06
C GLU A 4 25.04 -29.18 3.63
N LEU A 5 25.02 -28.06 2.91
CA LEU A 5 23.81 -27.56 2.27
C LEU A 5 23.30 -28.59 1.25
N SER A 6 22.00 -28.89 1.31
CA SER A 6 21.31 -29.75 0.34
C SER A 6 21.49 -29.26 -1.10
N LYS A 7 21.30 -30.14 -2.09
CA LYS A 7 21.36 -29.72 -3.52
C LYS A 7 20.28 -28.72 -3.90
N GLN A 8 19.15 -28.78 -3.21
CA GLN A 8 18.00 -27.92 -3.46
C GLN A 8 17.61 -27.17 -2.18
N TYR A 9 17.20 -25.91 -2.30
CA TYR A 9 16.60 -25.16 -1.21
C TYR A 9 15.16 -25.61 -0.96
N ASP A 10 14.84 -25.92 0.29
CA ASP A 10 13.48 -26.24 0.74
C ASP A 10 12.98 -25.10 1.63
N PRO A 11 12.15 -24.18 1.08
CA PRO A 11 11.63 -23.07 1.85
C PRO A 11 10.68 -23.52 2.98
N GLN A 12 9.85 -24.57 2.77
CA GLN A 12 8.84 -24.98 3.74
C GLN A 12 9.47 -25.51 5.04
N ALA A 13 10.45 -26.39 4.91
CA ALA A 13 11.19 -26.92 6.05
C ALA A 13 11.97 -25.81 6.77
N THR A 14 12.62 -24.92 6.02
CA THR A 14 13.42 -23.82 6.53
C THR A 14 12.58 -22.80 7.31
N GLU A 15 11.44 -22.39 6.76
CA GLU A 15 10.57 -21.38 7.36
C GLU A 15 9.97 -21.83 8.68
N ASN A 16 9.43 -23.04 8.74
CA ASN A 16 8.85 -23.60 9.96
C ASN A 16 9.91 -23.76 11.07
N LYS A 17 11.11 -24.23 10.70
CA LYS A 17 12.24 -24.40 11.63
C LYS A 17 12.65 -23.08 12.27
N TRP A 18 12.93 -22.06 11.45
CA TRP A 18 13.52 -20.83 11.96
C TRP A 18 12.51 -19.94 12.65
N TYR A 19 11.27 -19.84 12.15
CA TYR A 19 10.26 -19.03 12.85
C TYR A 19 10.03 -19.53 14.28
N LYS A 20 9.88 -20.84 14.45
CA LYS A 20 9.75 -21.46 15.76
C LYS A 20 10.99 -21.20 16.66
N ALA A 21 12.19 -21.35 16.11
CA ALA A 21 13.42 -21.09 16.86
C ALA A 21 13.56 -19.62 17.30
N TRP A 22 13.11 -18.67 16.47
CA TRP A 22 13.12 -17.24 16.82
C TRP A 22 12.10 -16.92 17.93
N GLU A 23 10.91 -17.53 17.90
CA GLU A 23 9.91 -17.38 18.96
C GLU A 23 10.40 -17.99 20.28
N GLU A 24 10.88 -19.23 20.28
CA GLU A 24 11.39 -19.92 21.48
C GLU A 24 12.54 -19.15 22.15
N LYS A 25 13.41 -18.53 21.36
CA LYS A 25 14.51 -17.69 21.85
C LYS A 25 14.07 -16.25 22.16
N ASN A 26 12.81 -15.92 21.98
CA ASN A 26 12.21 -14.59 22.20
C ASN A 26 12.97 -13.45 21.49
N LEU A 27 13.40 -13.70 20.23
CA LEU A 27 14.22 -12.75 19.47
C LEU A 27 13.44 -11.53 18.99
N PHE A 28 12.12 -11.55 19.02
CA PHE A 28 11.27 -10.43 18.61
C PHE A 28 10.99 -9.42 19.74
N SER A 29 11.20 -9.82 20.98
CA SER A 29 10.91 -8.98 22.15
C SER A 29 11.85 -7.78 22.24
N ALA A 30 11.29 -6.65 22.68
CA ALA A 30 12.03 -5.41 22.94
C ALA A 30 11.63 -4.84 24.31
N LYS A 31 12.63 -4.63 25.17
CA LYS A 31 12.44 -4.02 26.51
C LYS A 31 13.12 -2.65 26.55
N PRO A 32 12.59 -1.67 27.29
CA PRO A 32 13.28 -0.39 27.49
C PRO A 32 14.75 -0.60 27.90
N SER A 33 15.66 0.09 27.24
CA SER A 33 17.10 0.04 27.51
C SER A 33 17.69 1.46 27.45
N PRO A 34 18.27 1.98 28.53
CA PRO A 34 18.82 3.34 28.57
C PRO A 34 19.95 3.55 27.56
N ASP A 35 20.67 2.49 27.20
CA ASP A 35 21.86 2.56 26.33
C ASP A 35 21.53 2.50 24.83
N LYS A 36 20.25 2.28 24.48
CA LYS A 36 19.81 2.16 23.09
C LYS A 36 18.74 3.17 22.71
N THR A 37 18.82 3.68 21.51
CA THR A 37 17.77 4.54 20.93
C THR A 37 16.53 3.70 20.59
N PRO A 38 15.32 4.09 21.03
CA PRO A 38 14.11 3.38 20.67
C PRO A 38 13.78 3.55 19.18
N TYR A 39 13.28 2.48 18.57
CA TYR A 39 12.60 2.50 17.28
C TYR A 39 11.32 1.68 17.39
N CYS A 40 10.17 2.30 17.22
CA CYS A 40 8.89 1.63 17.41
C CYS A 40 7.98 1.79 16.19
N ILE A 41 7.41 0.68 15.76
CA ILE A 41 6.30 0.64 14.79
C ILE A 41 5.10 0.00 15.49
N VAL A 42 3.93 0.65 15.37
CA VAL A 42 2.65 0.02 15.71
C VAL A 42 2.02 -0.48 14.42
N ILE A 43 1.68 -1.77 14.38
CA ILE A 43 1.07 -2.38 13.19
C ILE A 43 -0.26 -1.67 12.87
N PRO A 44 -0.62 -1.39 11.60
CA PRO A 44 -2.01 -1.14 11.26
C PRO A 44 -2.83 -2.39 11.63
N PRO A 45 -3.66 -2.36 12.70
CA PRO A 45 -4.26 -3.58 13.21
C PRO A 45 -5.26 -4.16 12.20
N PRO A 46 -5.05 -5.38 11.67
CA PRO A 46 -5.99 -5.98 10.74
C PRO A 46 -7.36 -6.17 11.37
N ASN A 47 -8.41 -5.92 10.57
CA ASN A 47 -9.78 -6.15 10.96
C ASN A 47 -10.08 -7.66 11.10
N VAL A 48 -10.76 -8.09 12.19
CA VAL A 48 -11.13 -9.50 12.40
C VAL A 48 -12.30 -9.95 11.52
N THR A 49 -12.36 -9.48 10.29
CA THR A 49 -13.42 -9.76 9.30
C THR A 49 -13.13 -10.96 8.41
N GLY A 50 -11.89 -11.43 8.36
CA GLY A 50 -11.45 -12.53 7.51
C GLY A 50 -9.93 -12.64 7.42
N ILE A 51 -9.46 -13.45 6.47
CA ILE A 51 -8.02 -13.69 6.24
C ILE A 51 -7.34 -12.49 5.56
N LEU A 52 -6.00 -12.40 5.73
CA LEU A 52 -5.17 -11.37 5.10
C LEU A 52 -5.15 -11.51 3.57
N HIS A 53 -4.77 -10.45 2.87
CA HIS A 53 -4.60 -10.36 1.41
C HIS A 53 -3.25 -9.74 1.05
N MET A 54 -2.88 -9.67 -0.25
CA MET A 54 -1.57 -9.16 -0.70
C MET A 54 -1.24 -7.75 -0.24
N GLY A 55 -2.24 -6.86 -0.07
CA GLY A 55 -2.00 -5.53 0.52
C GLY A 55 -1.46 -5.60 1.95
N HIS A 56 -1.94 -6.55 2.76
CA HIS A 56 -1.39 -6.80 4.10
C HIS A 56 0.01 -7.40 4.02
N ALA A 57 0.26 -8.33 3.09
CA ALA A 57 1.59 -8.92 2.89
C ALA A 57 2.62 -7.82 2.56
N LEU A 58 2.29 -6.90 1.65
CA LEU A 58 3.12 -5.75 1.31
C LEU A 58 3.39 -4.86 2.52
N ASN A 59 2.31 -4.41 3.19
CA ASN A 59 2.39 -3.51 4.33
C ASN A 59 3.28 -4.08 5.44
N ASN A 60 3.08 -5.37 5.78
CA ASN A 60 3.83 -6.02 6.84
C ASN A 60 5.28 -6.35 6.43
N THR A 61 5.55 -6.67 5.17
CA THR A 61 6.92 -6.86 4.67
C THR A 61 7.74 -5.58 4.81
N ILE A 62 7.17 -4.42 4.47
CA ILE A 62 7.84 -3.13 4.62
C ILE A 62 8.18 -2.85 6.09
N GLN A 63 7.23 -3.07 7.00
CA GLN A 63 7.45 -2.89 8.43
C GLN A 63 8.52 -3.83 8.97
N ASP A 64 8.49 -5.10 8.59
CA ASP A 64 9.47 -6.11 9.01
C ASP A 64 10.89 -5.77 8.56
N ILE A 65 11.05 -5.30 7.30
CA ILE A 65 12.33 -4.81 6.78
C ILE A 65 12.88 -3.69 7.66
N LEU A 66 12.06 -2.70 7.99
CA LEU A 66 12.46 -1.58 8.85
C LEU A 66 12.86 -2.05 10.25
N ILE A 67 12.08 -2.92 10.87
CA ILE A 67 12.34 -3.45 12.22
C ILE A 67 13.67 -4.22 12.26
N ARG A 68 13.89 -5.15 11.31
CA ARG A 68 15.15 -5.92 11.23
C ARG A 68 16.34 -5.01 10.95
N TYR A 69 16.23 -4.10 9.96
CA TYR A 69 17.27 -3.14 9.62
C TYR A 69 17.65 -2.25 10.82
N LYS A 70 16.68 -1.65 11.50
CA LYS A 70 16.94 -0.79 12.66
C LYS A 70 17.51 -1.58 13.84
N LYS A 71 17.03 -2.80 14.09
CA LYS A 71 17.58 -3.70 15.13
C LYS A 71 19.05 -4.00 14.86
N MET A 72 19.42 -4.36 13.63
CA MET A 72 20.81 -4.61 13.22
C MET A 72 21.69 -3.35 13.30
N ASN A 73 21.10 -2.16 13.18
CA ASN A 73 21.76 -0.86 13.40
C ASN A 73 21.84 -0.43 14.89
N GLY A 74 21.55 -1.34 15.83
CA GLY A 74 21.73 -1.11 17.27
C GLY A 74 20.56 -0.42 17.97
N PHE A 75 19.44 -0.12 17.26
CA PHE A 75 18.25 0.41 17.90
C PHE A 75 17.55 -0.65 18.76
N GLN A 76 16.87 -0.20 19.82
CA GLN A 76 15.89 -1.05 20.52
C GLN A 76 14.58 -1.02 19.72
N ALA A 77 14.47 -1.95 18.76
CA ALA A 77 13.38 -1.96 17.80
C ALA A 77 12.20 -2.80 18.32
N LEU A 78 11.03 -2.16 18.46
CA LEU A 78 9.76 -2.77 18.85
C LEU A 78 8.77 -2.72 17.68
N TRP A 79 8.24 -3.87 17.29
CA TRP A 79 7.05 -3.94 16.43
C TRP A 79 5.86 -4.41 17.25
N MET A 80 4.95 -3.49 17.56
CA MET A 80 3.75 -3.72 18.37
C MET A 80 2.66 -4.39 17.52
N PRO A 81 2.29 -5.66 17.78
CA PRO A 81 1.21 -6.35 17.05
C PRO A 81 -0.17 -6.05 17.62
N GLY A 82 -1.19 -6.28 16.81
CA GLY A 82 -2.58 -6.25 17.27
C GLY A 82 -3.59 -6.45 16.16
N VAL A 83 -4.86 -6.53 16.56
CA VAL A 83 -6.02 -6.65 15.66
C VAL A 83 -7.12 -5.66 16.07
N ASP A 84 -7.94 -5.24 15.10
CA ASP A 84 -9.05 -4.31 15.31
C ASP A 84 -10.39 -5.06 15.33
N HIS A 85 -11.29 -4.65 16.24
CA HIS A 85 -12.64 -5.20 16.36
C HIS A 85 -13.53 -4.85 15.16
N ALA A 86 -13.23 -3.74 14.45
CA ALA A 86 -13.86 -3.34 13.19
C ALA A 86 -15.41 -3.32 13.21
N GLY A 87 -15.97 -2.68 14.21
CA GLY A 87 -17.41 -2.50 14.49
C GLY A 87 -18.40 -2.94 13.41
N ILE A 88 -18.79 -2.03 12.51
CA ILE A 88 -19.76 -2.29 11.43
C ILE A 88 -19.31 -3.46 10.54
N ALA A 89 -18.02 -3.56 10.24
CA ALA A 89 -17.53 -4.57 9.30
C ALA A 89 -17.65 -5.99 9.88
N THR A 90 -17.22 -6.19 11.12
CA THR A 90 -17.30 -7.49 11.80
C THR A 90 -18.76 -7.88 12.05
N GLN A 91 -19.58 -6.94 12.52
CA GLN A 91 -21.01 -7.21 12.67
C GLN A 91 -21.66 -7.66 11.35
N ASN A 92 -21.38 -6.97 10.24
CA ASN A 92 -21.93 -7.29 8.92
C ASN A 92 -21.52 -8.68 8.41
N VAL A 93 -20.28 -9.13 8.64
CA VAL A 93 -19.86 -10.48 8.22
C VAL A 93 -20.50 -11.57 9.09
N VAL A 94 -20.67 -11.33 10.39
CA VAL A 94 -21.38 -12.25 11.28
C VAL A 94 -22.87 -12.32 10.94
N GLU A 95 -23.53 -11.18 10.68
CA GLU A 95 -24.92 -11.17 10.20
C GLU A 95 -25.11 -11.95 8.90
N LYS A 96 -24.15 -11.85 7.96
CA LYS A 96 -24.16 -12.64 6.72
C LYS A 96 -23.96 -14.15 6.98
N ALA A 97 -23.14 -14.50 7.97
CA ALA A 97 -22.95 -15.90 8.36
C ALA A 97 -24.23 -16.47 8.99
N LEU A 98 -24.85 -15.75 9.92
CA LEU A 98 -26.13 -16.11 10.53
C LEU A 98 -27.26 -16.23 9.49
N ALA A 99 -27.30 -15.34 8.50
CA ALA A 99 -28.31 -15.39 7.42
C ALA A 99 -28.23 -16.68 6.59
N LYS A 100 -27.05 -17.29 6.44
CA LYS A 100 -26.90 -18.61 5.80
C LYS A 100 -27.49 -19.74 6.62
N GLU A 101 -27.58 -19.53 7.93
CA GLU A 101 -28.24 -20.44 8.89
C GLU A 101 -29.74 -20.13 9.07
N GLY A 102 -30.29 -19.17 8.30
CA GLY A 102 -31.67 -18.73 8.37
C GLY A 102 -32.02 -17.82 9.55
N LEU A 103 -31.01 -17.31 10.27
CA LEU A 103 -31.19 -16.44 11.44
C LEU A 103 -30.90 -14.96 11.09
N LYS A 104 -31.68 -14.07 11.70
CA LYS A 104 -31.42 -12.61 11.67
C LYS A 104 -30.92 -12.13 13.05
N ARG A 105 -30.20 -11.02 13.09
CA ARG A 105 -29.75 -10.40 14.35
C ARG A 105 -30.94 -10.17 15.31
N GLN A 106 -32.07 -9.73 14.78
CA GLN A 106 -33.28 -9.42 15.56
C GLN A 106 -33.91 -10.65 16.19
N ASP A 107 -33.63 -11.85 15.70
CA ASP A 107 -34.12 -13.12 16.27
C ASP A 107 -33.30 -13.50 17.54
N LEU A 108 -32.18 -12.84 17.77
CA LEU A 108 -31.32 -13.04 18.93
C LEU A 108 -31.41 -11.84 19.87
N VAL A 109 -31.25 -12.09 21.17
CA VAL A 109 -30.98 -11.01 22.14
C VAL A 109 -29.52 -10.53 21.96
N ARG A 110 -29.22 -9.28 22.37
CA ARG A 110 -27.89 -8.64 22.18
C ARG A 110 -26.75 -9.52 22.69
N GLU A 111 -26.89 -10.11 23.86
CA GLU A 111 -25.88 -10.94 24.51
C GLU A 111 -25.52 -12.16 23.65
N LYS A 112 -26.52 -12.92 23.17
CA LYS A 112 -26.32 -14.09 22.30
C LYS A 112 -25.69 -13.73 20.97
N PHE A 113 -26.06 -12.58 20.40
CA PHE A 113 -25.43 -12.11 19.18
C PHE A 113 -23.94 -11.75 19.43
N LEU A 114 -23.64 -11.08 20.53
CA LEU A 114 -22.27 -10.75 20.90
C LEU A 114 -21.41 -12.01 21.13
N GLU A 115 -21.95 -13.08 21.72
CA GLU A 115 -21.26 -14.37 21.83
C GLU A 115 -20.82 -14.89 20.47
N LYS A 116 -21.71 -14.84 19.45
CA LYS A 116 -21.37 -15.22 18.06
C LYS A 116 -20.27 -14.35 17.46
N VAL A 117 -20.26 -13.05 17.76
CA VAL A 117 -19.20 -12.14 17.29
C VAL A 117 -17.87 -12.45 17.98
N TRP A 118 -17.88 -12.79 19.28
CA TRP A 118 -16.68 -13.22 19.99
C TRP A 118 -16.11 -14.55 19.47
N GLU A 119 -16.96 -15.54 19.15
CA GLU A 119 -16.55 -16.79 18.48
C GLU A 119 -15.87 -16.49 17.14
N TRP A 120 -16.48 -15.62 16.34
CA TRP A 120 -15.91 -15.15 15.06
C TRP A 120 -14.54 -14.48 15.24
N LYS A 121 -14.43 -13.56 16.19
CA LYS A 121 -13.18 -12.88 16.53
C LYS A 121 -12.09 -13.87 16.95
N GLN A 122 -12.43 -14.85 17.77
CA GLN A 122 -11.46 -15.86 18.21
C GLN A 122 -10.92 -16.67 17.03
N HIS A 123 -11.77 -17.08 16.12
CA HIS A 123 -11.39 -17.84 14.94
C HIS A 123 -10.53 -17.02 13.98
N TYR A 124 -11.00 -15.86 13.52
CA TYR A 124 -10.27 -15.05 12.53
C TYR A 124 -9.10 -14.28 13.12
N GLY A 125 -9.16 -13.89 14.38
CA GLY A 125 -8.04 -13.26 15.07
C GLY A 125 -6.83 -14.18 15.15
N SER A 126 -7.02 -15.45 15.54
CA SER A 126 -5.92 -16.43 15.55
C SER A 126 -5.43 -16.78 14.14
N THR A 127 -6.32 -16.87 13.16
CA THR A 127 -5.94 -17.08 11.75
C THR A 127 -5.05 -15.94 11.23
N ILE A 128 -5.41 -14.68 11.48
CA ILE A 128 -4.62 -13.51 11.10
C ILE A 128 -3.21 -13.56 11.71
N ILE A 129 -3.11 -13.85 13.01
CA ILE A 129 -1.82 -13.97 13.70
C ILE A 129 -0.96 -15.06 13.07
N ASN A 130 -1.54 -16.23 12.78
CA ASN A 130 -0.81 -17.32 12.11
C ASN A 130 -0.35 -16.93 10.70
N GLN A 131 -1.16 -16.18 9.96
CA GLN A 131 -0.76 -15.67 8.64
C GLN A 131 0.40 -14.67 8.73
N LEU A 132 0.41 -13.77 9.72
CA LEU A 132 1.53 -12.85 9.98
C LEU A 132 2.81 -13.61 10.34
N LYS A 133 2.70 -14.66 11.15
CA LYS A 133 3.82 -15.54 11.47
C LYS A 133 4.37 -16.25 10.23
N ARG A 134 3.49 -16.76 9.37
CA ARG A 134 3.87 -17.37 8.09
C ARG A 134 4.53 -16.37 7.12
N LEU A 135 4.18 -15.09 7.18
CA LEU A 135 4.88 -14.00 6.46
C LEU A 135 6.27 -13.68 7.04
N GLY A 136 6.67 -14.27 8.14
CA GLY A 136 7.93 -14.02 8.79
C GLY A 136 7.99 -12.73 9.62
N CYS A 137 6.84 -12.18 10.01
CA CYS A 137 6.77 -10.92 10.74
C CYS A 137 7.42 -11.02 12.12
N ALA A 138 8.40 -10.17 12.40
CA ALA A 138 9.15 -10.11 13.66
C ALA A 138 8.45 -9.27 14.73
N CYS A 139 7.14 -9.50 14.93
CA CYS A 139 6.35 -8.80 15.93
C CYS A 139 6.67 -9.30 17.36
N ASP A 140 6.61 -8.41 18.35
CA ASP A 140 6.66 -8.78 19.77
C ASP A 140 5.32 -9.37 20.22
N TRP A 141 5.14 -10.69 20.01
CA TRP A 141 3.88 -11.40 20.24
C TRP A 141 3.41 -11.41 21.69
N GLU A 142 4.29 -11.22 22.66
CA GLU A 142 3.92 -11.05 24.07
C GLU A 142 3.12 -9.77 24.29
N ARG A 143 3.25 -8.79 23.39
CA ARG A 143 2.55 -7.50 23.41
C ARG A 143 1.34 -7.47 22.48
N LEU A 144 0.80 -8.60 22.04
CA LEU A 144 -0.40 -8.62 21.20
C LEU A 144 -1.55 -7.85 21.83
N ARG A 145 -2.18 -6.96 21.07
CA ARG A 145 -3.30 -6.11 21.53
C ARG A 145 -4.55 -6.33 20.66
N PHE A 146 -5.68 -6.14 21.30
CA PHE A 146 -6.98 -6.07 20.63
C PHE A 146 -7.68 -4.79 21.04
N THR A 147 -8.29 -4.07 20.11
CA THR A 147 -8.93 -2.78 20.40
C THR A 147 -10.09 -2.83 21.40
N MET A 148 -10.60 -4.02 21.74
CA MET A 148 -11.59 -4.23 22.81
C MET A 148 -11.03 -4.98 24.03
N ASP A 149 -9.70 -5.08 24.21
CA ASP A 149 -9.13 -5.55 25.45
C ASP A 149 -9.58 -4.67 26.64
N PRO A 150 -9.77 -5.21 27.85
CA PRO A 150 -10.26 -4.44 29.00
C PRO A 150 -9.47 -3.15 29.25
N LYS A 151 -8.14 -3.24 29.30
CA LYS A 151 -7.27 -2.05 29.51
C LYS A 151 -7.30 -1.06 28.33
N TYR A 152 -7.50 -1.56 27.11
CA TYR A 152 -7.67 -0.68 25.97
C TYR A 152 -9.03 0.04 26.04
N SER A 153 -10.09 -0.67 26.41
CA SER A 153 -11.43 -0.12 26.60
C SER A 153 -11.48 0.97 27.69
N GLU A 154 -10.70 0.81 28.76
CA GLU A 154 -10.52 1.86 29.77
C GLU A 154 -9.96 3.15 29.16
N THR A 155 -8.95 3.04 28.28
CA THR A 155 -8.39 4.19 27.55
C THR A 155 -9.45 4.86 26.67
N VAL A 156 -10.26 4.07 25.93
CA VAL A 156 -11.33 4.61 25.08
C VAL A 156 -12.35 5.40 25.91
N THR A 157 -12.76 4.84 27.03
CA THR A 157 -13.69 5.46 27.96
C THR A 157 -13.12 6.74 28.58
N GLU A 158 -11.85 6.72 29.00
CA GLU A 158 -11.12 7.88 29.53
C GLU A 158 -11.11 9.04 28.52
N VAL A 159 -10.81 8.74 27.25
CA VAL A 159 -10.79 9.73 26.17
C VAL A 159 -12.16 10.34 25.94
N PHE A 160 -13.23 9.55 25.92
CA PHE A 160 -14.58 10.06 25.75
C PHE A 160 -14.95 11.04 26.88
N VAL A 161 -14.70 10.65 28.13
CA VAL A 161 -15.01 11.49 29.31
C VAL A 161 -14.23 12.79 29.25
N ARG A 162 -12.92 12.76 29.00
CA ARG A 162 -12.09 13.98 28.92
C ARG A 162 -12.53 14.94 27.81
N LEU A 163 -12.88 14.41 26.62
CA LEU A 163 -13.38 15.26 25.53
C LEU A 163 -14.74 15.87 25.86
N TYR A 164 -15.61 15.12 26.53
CA TYR A 164 -16.90 15.65 27.00
C TYR A 164 -16.75 16.76 28.03
N GLU A 165 -15.89 16.58 29.04
CA GLU A 165 -15.55 17.58 30.04
C GLU A 165 -14.98 18.87 29.44
N LYS A 166 -14.21 18.73 28.33
CA LYS A 166 -13.70 19.86 27.54
C LYS A 166 -14.74 20.49 26.59
N ASN A 167 -15.99 20.04 26.60
CA ASN A 167 -17.05 20.43 25.65
C ASN A 167 -16.69 20.20 24.17
N LEU A 168 -15.82 19.22 23.90
CA LEU A 168 -15.48 18.79 22.57
C LEU A 168 -16.38 17.65 22.07
N ILE A 169 -17.04 16.92 22.96
CA ILE A 169 -18.12 15.97 22.62
C ILE A 169 -19.46 16.60 22.96
N TYR A 170 -20.41 16.49 22.06
CA TYR A 170 -21.77 16.98 22.22
C TYR A 170 -22.79 16.07 21.52
N GLN A 171 -24.04 16.16 21.90
CA GLN A 171 -25.17 15.48 21.25
C GLN A 171 -25.99 16.50 20.44
N GLY A 172 -26.37 16.15 19.21
CA GLY A 172 -27.13 17.07 18.38
C GLY A 172 -27.99 16.35 17.32
N HIS A 173 -29.01 17.06 16.84
CA HIS A 173 -29.83 16.62 15.71
C HIS A 173 -29.20 17.18 14.42
N TYR A 174 -28.71 16.29 13.54
CA TYR A 174 -28.12 16.65 12.26
C TYR A 174 -28.58 15.70 11.16
N ILE A 175 -28.51 16.15 9.92
CA ILE A 175 -28.54 15.28 8.76
C ILE A 175 -27.22 14.52 8.72
N ILE A 176 -27.31 13.21 8.70
CA ILE A 176 -26.19 12.29 8.65
C ILE A 176 -26.36 11.32 7.48
N ASN A 177 -25.27 10.69 7.05
CA ASN A 177 -25.32 9.54 6.15
C ASN A 177 -25.84 8.33 6.92
N TRP A 178 -27.00 7.81 6.55
CA TRP A 178 -27.64 6.66 7.19
C TRP A 178 -27.68 5.47 6.25
N CYS A 179 -27.22 4.31 6.69
CA CYS A 179 -27.35 3.06 5.94
C CYS A 179 -28.62 2.33 6.34
N PRO A 180 -29.65 2.22 5.44
CA PRO A 180 -30.92 1.55 5.79
C PRO A 180 -30.78 0.04 6.04
N ARG A 181 -29.78 -0.62 5.41
CA ARG A 181 -29.53 -2.06 5.63
C ARG A 181 -28.80 -2.30 6.95
N CYS A 182 -27.75 -1.56 7.24
CA CYS A 182 -26.99 -1.68 8.48
C CYS A 182 -27.73 -1.02 9.66
N GLN A 183 -28.71 -0.16 9.38
CA GLN A 183 -29.50 0.63 10.34
C GLN A 183 -28.59 1.41 11.31
N THR A 184 -27.61 2.12 10.75
CA THR A 184 -26.65 2.90 11.53
C THR A 184 -26.16 4.11 10.76
N ALA A 185 -25.73 5.12 11.52
CA ALA A 185 -25.04 6.30 11.04
C ALA A 185 -23.66 5.91 10.44
N LEU A 186 -23.25 6.65 9.43
CA LEU A 186 -21.94 6.60 8.80
C LEU A 186 -21.29 7.99 8.86
N SER A 187 -19.96 8.04 8.94
CA SER A 187 -19.22 9.28 8.68
C SER A 187 -19.19 9.59 7.17
N ASP A 188 -18.80 10.80 6.80
CA ASP A 188 -18.74 11.20 5.39
C ASP A 188 -17.75 10.33 4.60
N GLU A 189 -16.62 9.97 5.21
CA GLU A 189 -15.62 9.10 4.61
C GLU A 189 -16.09 7.64 4.43
N GLU A 190 -17.14 7.22 5.19
CA GLU A 190 -17.73 5.88 5.09
C GLU A 190 -18.82 5.77 4.00
N ALA A 191 -19.19 6.90 3.36
CA ALA A 191 -20.14 6.99 2.27
C ALA A 191 -19.41 7.21 0.94
N SER A 192 -19.12 6.14 0.22
CA SER A 192 -18.47 6.21 -1.11
C SER A 192 -19.43 6.72 -2.17
N HIS A 193 -19.09 7.79 -2.86
CA HIS A 193 -19.93 8.34 -3.94
C HIS A 193 -19.69 7.62 -5.27
N VAL A 194 -20.80 7.21 -5.91
CA VAL A 194 -20.80 6.53 -7.20
C VAL A 194 -21.76 7.26 -8.14
N GLU A 195 -21.34 7.49 -9.39
CA GLU A 195 -22.21 8.02 -10.42
C GLU A 195 -23.23 6.97 -10.86
N LEU A 196 -24.50 7.33 -10.81
CA LEU A 196 -25.61 6.51 -11.23
C LEU A 196 -26.43 7.21 -12.30
N GLN A 197 -26.92 6.45 -13.27
CA GLN A 197 -27.94 6.90 -14.20
C GLN A 197 -29.29 6.90 -13.50
N GLY A 198 -29.94 8.03 -13.45
CA GLY A 198 -31.24 8.23 -12.84
C GLY A 198 -32.07 9.21 -13.65
N ASN A 199 -33.06 9.83 -13.01
CA ASN A 199 -33.96 10.77 -13.68
C ASN A 199 -34.15 12.04 -12.83
N LEU A 200 -34.39 13.16 -13.48
CA LEU A 200 -34.87 14.38 -12.88
C LEU A 200 -36.35 14.53 -13.21
N TYR A 201 -37.20 14.59 -12.19
CA TYR A 201 -38.64 14.63 -12.27
C TYR A 201 -39.13 16.05 -12.07
N TYR A 202 -39.94 16.58 -12.99
CA TYR A 202 -40.49 17.91 -12.94
C TYR A 202 -41.95 17.85 -12.44
N LEU A 203 -42.24 18.47 -11.29
CA LEU A 203 -43.50 18.33 -10.55
C LEU A 203 -44.15 19.71 -10.37
N LYS A 204 -45.48 19.82 -10.60
CA LYS A 204 -46.28 21.03 -10.33
C LYS A 204 -46.72 21.07 -8.86
N TYR A 205 -46.46 22.18 -8.19
CA TYR A 205 -46.99 22.51 -6.88
C TYR A 205 -47.95 23.66 -7.01
N PRO A 206 -49.30 23.44 -6.91
CA PRO A 206 -50.32 24.48 -7.11
C PRO A 206 -50.31 25.50 -5.97
N LEU A 207 -50.67 26.76 -6.26
CA LEU A 207 -50.93 27.76 -5.24
C LEU A 207 -52.20 27.43 -4.46
N LYS A 208 -52.11 27.59 -3.12
CA LYS A 208 -53.25 27.31 -2.22
C LYS A 208 -54.52 28.11 -2.58
N ASP A 209 -54.32 29.41 -2.89
CA ASP A 209 -55.43 30.32 -3.15
C ASP A 209 -55.92 30.32 -4.63
N ASN A 210 -55.09 29.77 -5.52
CA ASN A 210 -55.44 29.63 -6.97
C ASN A 210 -54.78 28.36 -7.52
N PRO A 211 -55.41 27.21 -7.47
CA PRO A 211 -54.85 25.92 -7.93
C PRO A 211 -54.51 25.86 -9.45
N ARG A 212 -54.98 26.85 -10.24
CA ARG A 212 -54.62 26.95 -11.67
C ARG A 212 -53.21 27.51 -11.88
N GLU A 213 -52.71 28.27 -10.89
CA GLU A 213 -51.34 28.73 -10.86
C GLU A 213 -50.49 27.76 -10.05
N PHE A 214 -49.25 27.48 -10.50
CA PHE A 214 -48.37 26.53 -9.88
C PHE A 214 -46.89 26.95 -10.03
N ILE A 215 -46.03 26.41 -9.13
CA ILE A 215 -44.60 26.39 -9.33
C ILE A 215 -44.19 24.97 -9.75
N THR A 216 -43.35 24.88 -10.79
CA THR A 216 -42.72 23.60 -11.15
C THR A 216 -41.40 23.47 -10.43
N VAL A 217 -41.22 22.37 -9.68
CA VAL A 217 -39.95 22.00 -9.05
C VAL A 217 -39.33 20.80 -9.77
N ALA A 218 -38.00 20.64 -9.68
CA ALA A 218 -37.31 19.50 -10.23
C ALA A 218 -36.62 18.72 -9.10
N THR A 219 -36.76 17.41 -9.09
CA THR A 219 -36.14 16.54 -8.05
C THR A 219 -35.69 15.19 -8.63
N THR A 220 -34.62 14.65 -8.08
CA THR A 220 -34.19 13.25 -8.32
C THR A 220 -34.86 12.26 -7.37
N ARG A 221 -35.52 12.75 -6.29
CA ARG A 221 -36.06 11.97 -5.19
C ARG A 221 -37.52 12.33 -4.90
N PRO A 222 -38.47 11.94 -5.76
CA PRO A 222 -39.89 12.32 -5.59
C PRO A 222 -40.52 11.74 -4.33
N GLU A 223 -40.03 10.60 -3.81
CA GLU A 223 -40.50 10.00 -2.55
C GLU A 223 -40.30 10.90 -1.33
N THR A 224 -39.26 11.75 -1.32
CA THR A 224 -39.00 12.66 -0.20
C THR A 224 -39.86 13.91 -0.21
N MET A 225 -40.55 14.22 -1.35
CA MET A 225 -41.43 15.39 -1.45
C MET A 225 -42.53 15.39 -0.39
N LEU A 226 -42.94 14.22 0.09
CA LEU A 226 -43.97 14.05 1.12
C LEU A 226 -43.57 14.78 2.43
N GLY A 227 -42.27 15.05 2.64
CA GLY A 227 -41.73 15.80 3.76
C GLY A 227 -41.39 17.26 3.48
N ASP A 228 -41.77 17.79 2.31
CA ASP A 228 -41.44 19.18 1.97
C ASP A 228 -42.15 20.19 2.89
N THR A 229 -41.42 21.21 3.31
CA THR A 229 -41.90 22.27 4.20
C THR A 229 -41.86 23.69 3.58
N ALA A 230 -41.15 23.83 2.45
CA ALA A 230 -41.14 25.06 1.66
C ALA A 230 -40.74 24.77 0.20
N VAL A 231 -40.92 25.80 -0.65
CA VAL A 231 -40.23 25.91 -1.92
C VAL A 231 -39.36 27.19 -1.88
N ALA A 232 -38.07 27.04 -2.17
CA ALA A 232 -37.12 28.13 -2.16
C ALA A 232 -36.87 28.65 -3.60
N VAL A 233 -36.79 29.98 -3.77
CA VAL A 233 -36.49 30.64 -5.01
C VAL A 233 -35.47 31.76 -4.80
N ASN A 234 -34.71 32.11 -5.81
CA ASN A 234 -33.79 33.24 -5.73
C ASN A 234 -34.53 34.56 -5.70
N PRO A 235 -34.26 35.51 -4.76
CA PRO A 235 -34.93 36.80 -4.68
C PRO A 235 -34.74 37.67 -5.94
N LYS A 236 -33.73 37.41 -6.76
CA LYS A 236 -33.47 38.11 -8.04
C LYS A 236 -34.21 37.49 -9.21
N ASP A 237 -34.81 36.31 -9.03
CA ASP A 237 -35.55 35.65 -10.13
C ASP A 237 -36.88 36.30 -10.37
N LYS A 238 -37.00 36.99 -11.51
CA LYS A 238 -38.21 37.74 -11.93
C LYS A 238 -39.42 36.81 -12.06
N ARG A 239 -39.23 35.53 -12.37
CA ARG A 239 -40.33 34.54 -12.58
C ARG A 239 -41.12 34.31 -11.30
N TYR A 240 -40.48 34.31 -10.17
CA TYR A 240 -41.08 33.95 -8.89
C TYR A 240 -41.22 35.12 -7.91
N LYS A 241 -40.66 36.31 -8.20
CA LYS A 241 -40.63 37.45 -7.26
C LYS A 241 -41.99 37.82 -6.65
N LYS A 242 -43.08 37.75 -7.44
CA LYS A 242 -44.46 38.04 -7.00
C LYS A 242 -45.09 36.89 -6.18
N MET A 243 -44.46 35.73 -6.19
CA MET A 243 -44.98 34.52 -5.51
C MET A 243 -44.36 34.34 -4.13
N VAL A 244 -43.23 34.98 -3.83
CA VAL A 244 -42.58 34.91 -2.50
C VAL A 244 -43.54 35.31 -1.38
N GLY A 245 -43.56 34.49 -0.33
CA GLY A 245 -44.48 34.70 0.83
C GLY A 245 -45.84 34.05 0.65
N LYS A 246 -46.29 33.67 -0.56
CA LYS A 246 -47.51 32.93 -0.79
C LYS A 246 -47.34 31.46 -0.35
N TYR A 247 -48.43 30.72 -0.30
CA TYR A 247 -48.47 29.29 0.05
C TYR A 247 -48.81 28.44 -1.16
N LEU A 248 -48.11 27.34 -1.29
CA LEU A 248 -48.40 26.22 -2.19
C LEU A 248 -49.13 25.13 -1.43
N LEU A 249 -49.93 24.35 -2.14
CA LEU A 249 -50.50 23.13 -1.59
C LEU A 249 -49.60 21.96 -2.03
N LEU A 250 -48.94 21.28 -1.04
CA LEU A 250 -48.09 20.15 -1.31
C LEU A 250 -48.90 19.00 -1.90
N PRO A 251 -48.63 18.55 -3.14
CA PRO A 251 -49.38 17.42 -3.73
C PRO A 251 -49.37 16.17 -2.88
N LEU A 252 -50.43 15.35 -2.96
CA LEU A 252 -50.62 14.07 -2.31
C LEU A 252 -50.80 14.16 -0.78
N ILE A 253 -50.26 15.19 -0.12
CA ILE A 253 -50.34 15.41 1.34
C ILE A 253 -51.34 16.53 1.69
N ASN A 254 -51.64 17.40 0.75
CA ASN A 254 -52.53 18.58 0.93
C ASN A 254 -52.09 19.54 2.07
N ARG A 255 -50.80 19.60 2.38
CA ARG A 255 -50.22 20.48 3.39
C ARG A 255 -49.84 21.83 2.75
N PRO A 256 -50.24 22.98 3.36
CA PRO A 256 -49.75 24.28 2.91
C PRO A 256 -48.28 24.46 3.23
N ILE A 257 -47.46 24.80 2.20
CA ILE A 257 -46.01 25.08 2.33
C ILE A 257 -45.71 26.48 1.78
N LYS A 258 -44.78 27.19 2.42
CA LYS A 258 -44.47 28.58 2.08
C LYS A 258 -43.43 28.70 0.95
N ILE A 259 -43.59 29.69 0.08
CA ILE A 259 -42.56 30.09 -0.89
C ILE A 259 -41.60 31.05 -0.18
N ILE A 260 -40.33 30.64 -0.05
CA ILE A 260 -39.26 31.42 0.61
C ILE A 260 -38.24 31.95 -0.41
N ALA A 261 -37.61 33.07 -0.06
CA ALA A 261 -36.55 33.67 -0.91
C ALA A 261 -35.17 33.39 -0.26
N ASP A 262 -34.24 32.78 -1.03
CA ASP A 262 -32.86 32.59 -0.60
C ASP A 262 -31.89 32.79 -1.76
N SER A 263 -30.83 33.57 -1.53
CA SER A 263 -29.82 33.90 -2.55
C SER A 263 -28.89 32.72 -2.91
N SER A 264 -28.91 31.63 -2.18
CA SER A 264 -28.16 30.40 -2.48
C SER A 264 -28.79 29.57 -3.60
N ILE A 265 -30.04 29.85 -3.99
CA ILE A 265 -30.71 29.10 -5.03
C ILE A 265 -30.19 29.52 -6.41
N ASP A 266 -29.74 28.52 -7.18
CA ASP A 266 -29.30 28.70 -8.56
C ASP A 266 -30.51 28.84 -9.48
N MET A 267 -30.58 30.01 -10.20
CA MET A 267 -31.70 30.35 -11.09
C MET A 267 -31.68 29.55 -12.40
N GLU A 268 -30.54 29.01 -12.79
CA GLU A 268 -30.34 28.29 -14.06
C GLU A 268 -30.50 26.76 -13.89
N PHE A 269 -30.37 26.25 -12.67
CA PHE A 269 -30.49 24.80 -12.41
C PHE A 269 -31.98 24.39 -12.31
N GLY A 270 -32.37 23.40 -13.11
CA GLY A 270 -33.71 22.82 -13.12
C GLY A 270 -34.78 23.82 -13.55
N THR A 271 -35.56 24.31 -12.61
CA THR A 271 -36.60 25.35 -12.83
C THR A 271 -36.26 26.67 -12.15
N GLY A 272 -35.17 26.76 -11.40
CA GLY A 272 -34.84 27.89 -10.52
C GLY A 272 -35.67 27.92 -9.22
N ALA A 273 -36.55 26.95 -9.04
CA ALA A 273 -37.35 26.73 -7.81
C ALA A 273 -37.01 25.37 -7.23
N VAL A 274 -36.58 25.33 -5.98
CA VAL A 274 -36.15 24.13 -5.27
C VAL A 274 -37.14 23.76 -4.18
N LYS A 275 -37.62 22.51 -4.18
CA LYS A 275 -38.36 21.96 -3.05
C LYS A 275 -37.44 21.84 -1.84
N VAL A 276 -37.91 22.15 -0.66
CA VAL A 276 -37.10 22.08 0.57
C VAL A 276 -37.63 21.02 1.50
N THR A 277 -36.81 19.95 1.68
CA THR A 277 -37.08 18.82 2.56
C THR A 277 -36.01 18.73 3.66
N PRO A 278 -36.10 19.55 4.71
CA PRO A 278 -35.01 19.71 5.68
C PRO A 278 -34.56 18.43 6.41
N ALA A 279 -35.39 17.39 6.44
CA ALA A 279 -35.07 16.11 7.08
C ALA A 279 -34.38 15.09 6.14
N HIS A 280 -34.23 15.38 4.82
CA HIS A 280 -33.77 14.40 3.82
C HIS A 280 -32.73 14.91 2.82
N ASP A 281 -32.22 16.17 3.03
CA ASP A 281 -31.17 16.74 2.21
C ASP A 281 -30.29 17.69 3.05
N PRO A 282 -28.95 17.64 2.97
CA PRO A 282 -28.06 18.51 3.74
C PRO A 282 -28.20 20.00 3.42
N ASN A 283 -28.42 20.37 2.15
CA ASN A 283 -28.63 21.78 1.75
C ASN A 283 -29.99 22.29 2.23
N ASP A 284 -31.02 21.46 2.11
CA ASP A 284 -32.37 21.77 2.60
C ASP A 284 -32.39 21.87 4.14
N TYR A 285 -31.57 21.09 4.84
CA TYR A 285 -31.36 21.22 6.29
C TYR A 285 -30.82 22.60 6.67
N ALA A 286 -29.82 23.07 5.94
CA ALA A 286 -29.24 24.41 6.18
C ALA A 286 -30.29 25.53 5.91
N LEU A 287 -31.06 25.42 4.82
CA LEU A 287 -32.16 26.31 4.53
C LEU A 287 -33.25 26.24 5.61
N GLY A 288 -33.59 25.03 6.03
CA GLY A 288 -34.58 24.81 7.11
C GLY A 288 -34.21 25.51 8.41
N LYS A 289 -32.94 25.39 8.82
CA LYS A 289 -32.42 26.12 10.01
C LYS A 289 -32.44 27.64 9.82
N LYS A 290 -32.01 28.14 8.65
CA LYS A 290 -31.94 29.55 8.36
C LYS A 290 -33.34 30.23 8.36
N HIS A 291 -34.33 29.54 7.82
CA HIS A 291 -35.69 30.06 7.67
C HIS A 291 -36.69 29.58 8.73
N GLY A 292 -36.24 28.80 9.76
CA GLY A 292 -37.11 28.30 10.83
C GLY A 292 -38.18 27.32 10.35
N LEU A 293 -37.87 26.50 9.35
CA LEU A 293 -38.83 25.55 8.77
C LEU A 293 -38.99 24.33 9.67
N GLU A 294 -40.09 23.61 9.52
CA GLU A 294 -40.34 22.34 10.18
C GLU A 294 -39.48 21.22 9.55
N PHE A 295 -39.04 20.26 10.35
CA PHE A 295 -38.22 19.11 9.92
C PHE A 295 -39.09 17.84 9.96
N ILE A 296 -39.66 17.48 8.80
CA ILE A 296 -40.56 16.33 8.68
C ILE A 296 -39.80 15.14 8.10
N ASN A 297 -39.52 14.16 8.94
CA ASN A 297 -38.94 12.89 8.49
C ASN A 297 -40.05 11.97 7.98
N VAL A 298 -39.92 11.47 6.72
CA VAL A 298 -40.87 10.58 6.07
C VAL A 298 -40.37 9.14 5.93
N MET A 299 -39.15 8.82 6.40
CA MET A 299 -38.56 7.49 6.33
C MET A 299 -38.33 6.90 7.70
N ALA A 300 -38.44 5.58 7.80
CA ALA A 300 -38.03 4.78 8.94
C ALA A 300 -36.54 4.37 8.83
N PRO A 301 -35.91 3.87 9.91
CA PRO A 301 -34.49 3.50 9.89
C PRO A 301 -34.12 2.42 8.87
N ASP A 302 -35.03 1.55 8.47
CA ASP A 302 -34.86 0.50 7.45
C ASP A 302 -35.04 1.00 6.01
N GLY A 303 -35.32 2.30 5.83
CA GLY A 303 -35.55 2.93 4.52
C GLY A 303 -36.98 2.71 3.98
N SER A 304 -37.89 2.18 4.75
CA SER A 304 -39.33 2.19 4.44
C SER A 304 -39.93 3.57 4.74
N MET A 305 -41.05 3.91 4.09
CA MET A 305 -41.77 5.13 4.39
C MET A 305 -42.50 5.02 5.73
N ASN A 306 -42.40 6.03 6.58
CA ASN A 306 -43.02 6.04 7.89
C ASN A 306 -44.46 6.60 7.85
N LYS A 307 -45.15 6.71 8.99
CA LYS A 307 -46.50 7.21 9.11
C LYS A 307 -46.71 8.65 8.56
N SER A 308 -45.66 9.50 8.54
CA SER A 308 -45.74 10.84 7.97
C SER A 308 -45.91 10.85 6.45
N ALA A 309 -45.59 9.75 5.78
CA ALA A 309 -45.83 9.55 4.34
C ALA A 309 -47.31 9.13 4.03
N GLN A 310 -48.19 9.09 5.03
CA GLN A 310 -49.61 8.77 4.92
C GLN A 310 -49.87 7.41 4.20
N LYS A 311 -50.58 7.42 3.07
CA LYS A 311 -50.94 6.21 2.32
C LYS A 311 -49.75 5.45 1.72
N PHE A 312 -48.58 6.07 1.66
CA PHE A 312 -47.34 5.44 1.22
C PHE A 312 -46.54 4.79 2.35
N ALA A 313 -47.06 4.88 3.60
CA ALA A 313 -46.38 4.28 4.77
C ALA A 313 -46.23 2.76 4.61
N GLY A 314 -45.05 2.23 5.01
CA GLY A 314 -44.71 0.81 4.89
C GLY A 314 -44.05 0.42 3.55
N LEU A 315 -44.20 1.23 2.50
CA LEU A 315 -43.51 0.96 1.23
C LEU A 315 -41.99 1.18 1.35
N ASN A 316 -41.22 0.34 0.69
CA ASN A 316 -39.81 0.62 0.51
C ASN A 316 -39.62 1.95 -0.29
N ARG A 317 -38.60 2.74 0.02
CA ARG A 317 -38.34 4.06 -0.60
C ARG A 317 -38.37 4.06 -2.13
N PHE A 318 -37.90 3.01 -2.79
CA PHE A 318 -37.93 2.90 -4.25
C PHE A 318 -39.34 2.58 -4.80
N SER A 319 -40.02 1.66 -4.16
CA SER A 319 -41.43 1.39 -4.49
C SER A 319 -42.33 2.59 -4.19
N ALA A 320 -42.06 3.34 -3.12
CA ALA A 320 -42.73 4.59 -2.82
C ALA A 320 -42.49 5.66 -3.91
N ARG A 321 -41.26 5.75 -4.45
CA ARG A 321 -40.94 6.64 -5.59
C ARG A 321 -41.85 6.34 -6.78
N GLU A 322 -41.98 5.08 -7.17
CA GLU A 322 -42.83 4.65 -8.28
C GLU A 322 -44.32 4.97 -8.02
N ALA A 323 -44.80 4.64 -6.85
CA ALA A 323 -46.20 4.93 -6.48
C ALA A 323 -46.53 6.41 -6.42
N VAL A 324 -45.61 7.25 -5.91
CA VAL A 324 -45.74 8.72 -5.90
C VAL A 324 -45.77 9.27 -7.31
N LEU A 325 -44.89 8.81 -8.21
CA LEU A 325 -44.88 9.26 -9.60
C LEU A 325 -46.10 8.87 -10.37
N GLU A 326 -46.59 7.65 -10.19
CA GLU A 326 -47.85 7.18 -10.83
C GLU A 326 -49.05 8.05 -10.42
N GLU A 327 -49.17 8.35 -9.14
CA GLU A 327 -50.25 9.17 -8.66
C GLU A 327 -50.14 10.64 -9.11
N LEU A 328 -48.94 11.23 -9.11
CA LEU A 328 -48.71 12.57 -9.67
C LEU A 328 -49.05 12.63 -11.17
N LYS A 329 -48.78 11.55 -11.92
CA LYS A 329 -49.16 11.41 -13.31
C LYS A 329 -50.66 11.39 -13.48
N ASN A 330 -51.38 10.62 -12.68
CA ASN A 330 -52.84 10.51 -12.70
C ASN A 330 -53.53 11.86 -12.37
N LEU A 331 -52.91 12.63 -11.48
CA LEU A 331 -53.37 14.00 -11.14
C LEU A 331 -52.93 15.09 -12.13
N GLY A 332 -52.18 14.77 -13.19
CA GLY A 332 -51.65 15.74 -14.15
C GLY A 332 -50.61 16.70 -13.58
N LEU A 333 -49.99 16.33 -12.45
CA LEU A 333 -48.96 17.11 -11.75
C LEU A 333 -47.50 16.72 -12.11
N LEU A 334 -47.29 15.61 -12.79
CA LEU A 334 -46.01 15.22 -13.38
C LEU A 334 -45.86 15.84 -14.75
N VAL A 335 -44.92 16.79 -14.93
CA VAL A 335 -44.72 17.56 -16.17
C VAL A 335 -43.89 16.77 -17.19
N LYS A 336 -42.70 16.34 -16.77
CA LYS A 336 -41.76 15.59 -17.61
C LYS A 336 -40.74 14.85 -16.76
N ILE A 337 -40.09 13.86 -17.37
CA ILE A 337 -38.97 13.10 -16.81
C ILE A 337 -37.79 13.24 -17.76
N ILE A 338 -36.61 13.60 -17.25
CA ILE A 338 -35.39 13.76 -18.03
C ILE A 338 -34.30 12.85 -17.44
N PRO A 339 -33.59 12.04 -18.25
CA PRO A 339 -32.43 11.32 -17.79
C PRO A 339 -31.40 12.25 -17.15
N HIS A 340 -30.84 11.87 -16.01
CA HIS A 340 -29.91 12.70 -15.25
C HIS A 340 -28.89 11.82 -14.51
N THR A 341 -27.61 12.13 -14.68
CA THR A 341 -26.54 11.47 -13.91
C THR A 341 -26.48 12.10 -12.53
N LEU A 342 -26.56 11.29 -11.51
CA LEU A 342 -26.51 11.71 -10.11
C LEU A 342 -25.39 10.99 -9.36
N SER A 343 -24.77 11.68 -8.41
CA SER A 343 -23.78 11.11 -7.49
C SER A 343 -24.51 10.63 -6.23
N ALA A 344 -24.52 9.33 -5.98
CA ALA A 344 -25.17 8.73 -4.81
C ALA A 344 -24.13 8.13 -3.85
N GLY A 345 -24.27 8.44 -2.55
CA GLY A 345 -23.47 7.81 -1.50
C GLY A 345 -23.84 6.36 -1.33
N HIS A 346 -22.84 5.48 -1.22
CA HIS A 346 -23.00 4.05 -0.92
C HIS A 346 -22.29 3.69 0.37
N CYS A 347 -22.90 2.88 1.18
CA CYS A 347 -22.27 2.34 2.38
C CYS A 347 -21.03 1.51 2.00
N TYR A 348 -19.86 1.92 2.46
CA TYR A 348 -18.58 1.27 2.14
C TYR A 348 -18.50 -0.21 2.58
N ARG A 349 -19.42 -0.69 3.41
CA ARG A 349 -19.47 -2.08 3.92
C ARG A 349 -20.50 -2.99 3.24
N CYS A 350 -21.67 -2.47 2.91
CA CYS A 350 -22.75 -3.29 2.33
C CYS A 350 -23.16 -2.85 0.92
N ASN A 351 -22.58 -1.78 0.41
CA ASN A 351 -22.84 -1.18 -0.90
C ASN A 351 -24.29 -0.71 -1.11
N THR A 352 -25.08 -0.58 -0.04
CA THR A 352 -26.44 -0.03 -0.12
C THR A 352 -26.39 1.49 -0.27
N ILE A 353 -27.24 2.08 -1.13
CA ILE A 353 -27.39 3.52 -1.23
C ILE A 353 -27.77 4.09 0.13
N VAL A 354 -26.99 5.05 0.62
CA VAL A 354 -27.24 5.73 1.90
C VAL A 354 -28.31 6.79 1.76
N GLU A 355 -28.98 7.11 2.87
CA GLU A 355 -29.99 8.14 2.95
C GLU A 355 -29.47 9.31 3.81
N PRO A 356 -29.57 10.56 3.33
CA PRO A 356 -29.51 11.71 4.22
C PRO A 356 -30.68 11.62 5.21
N TYR A 357 -30.37 11.51 6.49
CA TYR A 357 -31.36 11.18 7.51
C TYR A 357 -31.17 12.04 8.76
N LEU A 358 -32.25 12.68 9.18
CA LEU A 358 -32.22 13.48 10.41
C LEU A 358 -32.19 12.56 11.63
N SER A 359 -31.12 12.62 12.39
CA SER A 359 -30.93 11.79 13.57
C SER A 359 -30.22 12.53 14.69
N LYS A 360 -30.52 12.11 15.93
CA LYS A 360 -29.85 12.60 17.14
C LYS A 360 -28.62 11.73 17.39
N GLN A 361 -27.43 12.31 17.24
CA GLN A 361 -26.14 11.61 17.29
C GLN A 361 -25.16 12.29 18.22
N TRP A 362 -24.06 11.60 18.55
CA TRP A 362 -22.93 12.13 19.29
C TRP A 362 -21.82 12.54 18.33
N PHE A 363 -21.24 13.72 18.57
CA PHE A 363 -20.24 14.33 17.69
C PHE A 363 -19.00 14.78 18.47
N VAL A 364 -17.84 14.75 17.80
CA VAL A 364 -16.62 15.44 18.24
C VAL A 364 -16.41 16.70 17.44
N LYS A 365 -16.15 17.83 18.10
CA LYS A 365 -15.73 19.09 17.47
C LYS A 365 -14.30 18.95 16.98
N MET A 366 -14.09 18.79 15.68
CA MET A 366 -12.79 18.45 15.11
C MET A 366 -11.87 19.65 14.88
N LYS A 367 -12.39 20.84 14.58
CA LYS A 367 -11.56 22.02 14.27
C LYS A 367 -10.56 22.41 15.37
N PRO A 368 -10.91 22.38 16.68
CA PRO A 368 -9.93 22.64 17.74
C PRO A 368 -8.78 21.62 17.76
N LEU A 369 -9.07 20.32 17.50
CA LEU A 369 -8.09 19.23 17.47
C LEU A 369 -7.21 19.28 16.21
N ALA A 370 -7.77 19.75 15.09
CA ALA A 370 -7.07 19.83 13.80
C ALA A 370 -5.98 20.92 13.78
N ARG A 371 -6.18 22.06 14.44
CA ARG A 371 -5.23 23.18 14.42
C ARG A 371 -3.81 22.81 14.83
N PRO A 372 -3.55 22.17 15.98
CA PRO A 372 -2.19 21.75 16.35
C PRO A 372 -1.64 20.66 15.42
N ALA A 373 -2.51 19.78 14.86
CA ALA A 373 -2.11 18.71 13.93
C ALA A 373 -1.65 19.29 12.57
N ILE A 374 -2.36 20.28 12.04
CA ILE A 374 -1.94 21.05 10.84
C ILE A 374 -0.57 21.71 11.09
N ALA A 375 -0.42 22.37 12.23
CA ALA A 375 0.83 23.05 12.58
C ALA A 375 2.02 22.10 12.72
N ALA A 376 1.82 20.88 13.26
CA ALA A 376 2.87 19.87 13.37
C ALA A 376 3.40 19.41 12.01
N VAL A 377 2.51 19.22 11.03
CA VAL A 377 2.89 18.81 9.65
C VAL A 377 3.50 19.99 8.89
N LYS A 378 2.93 21.20 8.96
CA LYS A 378 3.51 22.40 8.31
C LYS A 378 4.91 22.73 8.83
N LYS A 379 5.21 22.42 10.10
CA LYS A 379 6.55 22.58 10.71
C LYS A 379 7.46 21.37 10.53
N GLU A 380 7.12 20.45 9.65
CA GLU A 380 7.86 19.22 9.34
C GLU A 380 8.23 18.33 10.54
N LYS A 381 7.48 18.45 11.66
CA LYS A 381 7.62 17.52 12.79
C LYS A 381 7.14 16.11 12.44
N ILE A 382 6.22 16.02 11.49
CA ILE A 382 5.74 14.77 10.88
C ILE A 382 5.95 14.89 9.38
N LYS A 383 6.59 13.88 8.76
CA LYS A 383 6.88 13.82 7.33
C LYS A 383 6.14 12.68 6.66
N PHE A 384 5.56 12.95 5.49
CA PHE A 384 4.89 11.94 4.66
C PHE A 384 5.81 11.49 3.52
N TYR A 385 5.85 10.19 3.28
CA TYR A 385 6.57 9.57 2.17
C TYR A 385 5.61 8.75 1.29
N PRO A 386 5.47 9.10 0.00
CA PRO A 386 6.03 10.27 -0.69
C PRO A 386 5.39 11.60 -0.26
N ALA A 387 6.13 12.69 -0.43
CA ALA A 387 5.77 14.04 0.03
C ALA A 387 4.43 14.58 -0.51
N ARG A 388 3.93 14.06 -1.65
CA ARG A 388 2.63 14.46 -2.22
C ARG A 388 1.46 14.31 -1.25
N TRP A 389 1.52 13.35 -0.33
CA TRP A 389 0.48 13.11 0.67
C TRP A 389 0.38 14.20 1.73
N THR A 390 1.43 15.00 1.92
CA THR A 390 1.38 16.19 2.79
C THR A 390 0.31 17.16 2.33
N LYS A 391 0.23 17.44 1.01
CA LYS A 391 -0.78 18.34 0.44
C LYS A 391 -2.20 17.78 0.59
N VAL A 392 -2.38 16.48 0.34
CA VAL A 392 -3.67 15.79 0.49
C VAL A 392 -4.16 15.83 1.93
N TYR A 393 -3.27 15.53 2.90
CA TYR A 393 -3.56 15.62 4.33
C TYR A 393 -3.98 17.06 4.75
N LEU A 394 -3.20 18.07 4.36
CA LEU A 394 -3.47 19.47 4.76
C LEU A 394 -4.79 19.97 4.19
N ASN A 395 -5.10 19.67 2.93
CA ASN A 395 -6.36 20.06 2.32
C ASN A 395 -7.59 19.49 3.06
N TRP A 396 -7.54 18.22 3.45
CA TRP A 396 -8.62 17.59 4.21
C TRP A 396 -8.74 18.18 5.62
N MET A 397 -7.60 18.38 6.31
CA MET A 397 -7.57 18.90 7.69
C MET A 397 -8.06 20.36 7.79
N GLU A 398 -7.81 21.18 6.77
CA GLU A 398 -8.26 22.57 6.74
C GLU A 398 -9.77 22.68 6.53
N ASN A 399 -10.38 21.68 5.89
CA ASN A 399 -11.82 21.61 5.61
C ASN A 399 -12.60 20.65 6.52
N ILE A 400 -11.97 20.16 7.60
CA ILE A 400 -12.53 19.12 8.47
C ILE A 400 -13.87 19.51 9.08
N GLN A 401 -14.83 18.59 9.06
CA GLN A 401 -16.15 18.73 9.69
C GLN A 401 -16.17 17.99 11.04
N ASP A 402 -17.22 18.25 11.85
CA ASP A 402 -17.41 17.55 13.11
C ASP A 402 -17.70 16.07 12.85
N TRP A 403 -17.10 15.20 13.64
CA TRP A 403 -17.12 13.76 13.46
C TRP A 403 -18.27 13.11 14.22
N CYS A 404 -19.23 12.47 13.53
CA CYS A 404 -20.27 11.65 14.13
C CYS A 404 -19.65 10.34 14.66
N ILE A 405 -19.68 10.15 15.98
CA ILE A 405 -19.02 9.02 16.67
C ILE A 405 -19.94 7.93 17.17
N SER A 406 -21.27 8.11 17.14
CA SER A 406 -22.21 7.08 17.57
C SER A 406 -22.66 6.17 16.44
N ARG A 407 -22.81 4.87 16.73
CA ARG A 407 -23.24 3.83 15.81
C ARG A 407 -24.32 2.97 16.47
N GLN A 408 -25.42 2.69 15.76
CA GLN A 408 -26.58 1.92 16.19
C GLN A 408 -26.39 0.42 15.92
N ILE A 409 -25.20 -0.09 16.29
CA ILE A 409 -24.83 -1.50 16.20
C ILE A 409 -24.56 -2.07 17.59
N TRP A 410 -24.44 -3.38 17.72
CA TRP A 410 -24.22 -4.03 19.01
C TRP A 410 -22.75 -4.29 19.32
N TRP A 411 -21.94 -4.49 18.28
CA TRP A 411 -20.52 -4.82 18.41
C TRP A 411 -19.64 -3.56 18.41
N GLY A 412 -19.00 -3.29 19.54
CA GLY A 412 -18.08 -2.15 19.72
C GLY A 412 -18.08 -1.63 21.15
N HIS A 413 -17.35 -0.54 21.39
CA HIS A 413 -17.30 0.14 22.67
C HIS A 413 -18.60 0.90 22.93
N ARG A 414 -19.36 0.48 23.92
CA ARG A 414 -20.60 1.16 24.30
C ARG A 414 -20.28 2.56 24.83
N LEU A 415 -21.09 3.57 24.45
CA LEU A 415 -20.89 4.92 24.93
C LEU A 415 -20.99 4.98 26.46
N PRO A 416 -20.06 5.67 27.15
CA PRO A 416 -20.07 5.81 28.61
C PRO A 416 -21.04 6.92 29.06
N VAL A 417 -22.27 6.88 28.54
CA VAL A 417 -23.35 7.85 28.76
C VAL A 417 -24.50 7.15 29.46
N TYR A 418 -25.02 7.78 30.48
CA TYR A 418 -26.12 7.26 31.27
C TYR A 418 -27.24 8.31 31.36
N TYR A 419 -28.48 7.86 31.26
CA TYR A 419 -29.66 8.69 31.27
C TYR A 419 -30.43 8.54 32.58
N CYS A 420 -30.69 9.66 33.24
CA CYS A 420 -31.58 9.73 34.40
C CYS A 420 -32.96 10.16 33.95
N LYS A 421 -33.93 9.22 33.94
CA LYS A 421 -35.33 9.48 33.54
C LYS A 421 -35.96 10.64 34.33
N ASN A 422 -35.69 10.70 35.63
CA ASN A 422 -36.24 11.76 36.51
C ASN A 422 -35.77 13.16 36.14
N CYS A 423 -34.46 13.30 35.81
CA CYS A 423 -33.94 14.59 35.36
C CYS A 423 -34.36 14.90 33.91
N GLN A 424 -34.44 13.91 33.03
CA GLN A 424 -34.87 14.09 31.62
C GLN A 424 -36.32 14.57 31.52
N ALA A 425 -37.22 14.10 32.40
CA ALA A 425 -38.62 14.56 32.45
C ALA A 425 -38.74 16.08 32.74
N LYS A 426 -37.77 16.65 33.46
CA LYS A 426 -37.73 18.08 33.76
C LYS A 426 -36.97 18.88 32.68
N ASN A 427 -35.90 18.33 32.16
CA ASN A 427 -35.08 18.91 31.09
C ASN A 427 -34.23 17.79 30.43
N PRO A 428 -34.42 17.52 29.11
CA PRO A 428 -33.72 16.44 28.41
C PRO A 428 -32.20 16.48 28.56
N GLU A 429 -31.58 17.66 28.53
CA GLU A 429 -30.13 17.82 28.66
C GLU A 429 -29.61 17.59 30.06
N LYS A 430 -30.38 17.97 31.08
CA LYS A 430 -30.01 17.78 32.49
C LYS A 430 -29.99 16.34 32.95
N GLY A 431 -30.63 15.45 32.21
CA GLY A 431 -30.63 13.99 32.45
C GLY A 431 -29.44 13.22 31.92
N ILE A 432 -28.53 13.86 31.18
CA ILE A 432 -27.33 13.20 30.60
C ILE A 432 -26.23 13.18 31.66
N LEU A 433 -25.63 12.00 31.86
CA LEU A 433 -24.49 11.75 32.75
C LEU A 433 -23.40 11.03 31.94
N VAL A 434 -22.20 11.56 31.98
CA VAL A 434 -21.03 10.92 31.34
C VAL A 434 -20.08 10.47 32.43
N SER A 435 -19.75 9.19 32.47
CA SER A 435 -18.92 8.60 33.53
C SER A 435 -18.17 7.37 33.04
N LYS A 436 -16.97 7.16 33.60
CA LYS A 436 -16.12 5.96 33.26
C LYS A 436 -16.78 4.65 33.68
N THR A 437 -17.53 4.68 34.75
CA THR A 437 -18.28 3.53 35.28
C THR A 437 -19.73 3.93 35.50
N LYS A 438 -20.64 2.94 35.49
CA LYS A 438 -22.06 3.21 35.78
C LYS A 438 -22.20 3.82 37.19
N PRO A 439 -22.72 5.07 37.33
CA PRO A 439 -22.96 5.63 38.63
C PRO A 439 -24.04 4.82 39.40
N ALA A 440 -23.88 4.68 40.72
CA ALA A 440 -24.86 4.01 41.56
C ALA A 440 -26.22 4.75 41.58
N ALA A 441 -26.18 6.09 41.53
CA ALA A 441 -27.36 6.94 41.43
C ALA A 441 -27.02 8.26 40.70
N CYS A 442 -28.07 8.95 40.24
CA CYS A 442 -27.92 10.26 39.61
C CYS A 442 -27.35 11.27 40.60
N PRO A 443 -26.20 11.92 40.38
CA PRO A 443 -25.61 12.89 41.30
C PRO A 443 -26.44 14.16 41.44
N LYS A 444 -27.43 14.41 40.57
CA LYS A 444 -28.28 15.59 40.57
C LYS A 444 -29.57 15.38 41.34
N CYS A 445 -30.12 14.16 41.42
CA CYS A 445 -31.44 13.93 42.04
C CYS A 445 -31.55 12.64 42.86
N GLY A 446 -30.47 11.87 43.02
CA GLY A 446 -30.45 10.62 43.78
C GLY A 446 -31.15 9.40 43.14
N TYR A 447 -31.73 9.52 41.93
CA TYR A 447 -32.42 8.44 41.27
C TYR A 447 -31.46 7.32 40.84
N ALA A 448 -31.71 6.07 41.24
CA ALA A 448 -30.75 4.97 41.05
C ALA A 448 -30.90 4.23 39.70
N ASP A 449 -32.11 4.24 39.09
CA ASP A 449 -32.31 3.52 37.83
C ASP A 449 -31.80 4.36 36.62
N LEU A 450 -30.53 4.21 36.35
CA LEU A 450 -29.87 4.88 35.24
C LEU A 450 -29.77 3.92 34.04
N ILE A 451 -30.17 4.41 32.86
CA ILE A 451 -30.09 3.65 31.58
C ILE A 451 -28.85 4.05 30.83
N GLN A 452 -27.99 3.10 30.49
CA GLN A 452 -26.84 3.34 29.63
C GLN A 452 -27.28 3.49 28.17
N GLU A 453 -26.66 4.42 27.45
CA GLU A 453 -26.79 4.58 26.01
C GLU A 453 -26.57 3.22 25.28
N GLU A 454 -27.42 2.91 24.30
CA GLU A 454 -27.33 1.65 23.58
C GLU A 454 -26.33 1.68 22.43
N ASP A 455 -26.07 2.86 21.89
CA ASP A 455 -25.12 3.06 20.81
C ASP A 455 -23.69 2.70 21.23
N VAL A 456 -22.91 2.27 20.25
CA VAL A 456 -21.46 2.08 20.42
C VAL A 456 -20.69 3.17 19.68
N LEU A 457 -19.42 3.34 20.03
CA LEU A 457 -18.52 4.27 19.38
C LEU A 457 -18.13 3.76 17.99
N ASP A 458 -17.90 4.67 17.07
CA ASP A 458 -17.24 4.41 15.80
C ASP A 458 -15.92 3.66 16.03
N THR A 459 -15.63 2.65 15.23
CA THR A 459 -14.37 1.90 15.26
C THR A 459 -13.15 2.81 15.32
N TRP A 460 -13.17 3.88 14.53
CA TRP A 460 -12.05 4.82 14.45
C TRP A 460 -11.83 5.60 15.75
N PHE A 461 -12.85 5.69 16.64
CA PHE A 461 -12.71 6.32 17.96
C PHE A 461 -11.86 5.47 18.92
N SER A 462 -11.72 4.18 18.72
CA SER A 462 -10.74 3.37 19.42
C SER A 462 -9.40 3.36 18.69
N SER A 463 -9.41 3.17 17.36
CA SER A 463 -8.20 2.98 16.57
C SER A 463 -7.28 4.22 16.51
N TRP A 464 -7.82 5.45 16.64
CA TRP A 464 -7.00 6.68 16.68
C TRP A 464 -6.11 6.81 17.91
N LEU A 465 -6.36 5.99 18.94
CA LEU A 465 -5.58 5.96 20.18
C LEU A 465 -4.40 4.98 20.11
N TRP A 466 -4.31 4.21 19.01
CA TRP A 466 -3.42 3.07 18.86
C TRP A 466 -1.97 3.34 19.27
N PRO A 467 -1.30 4.46 18.93
CA PRO A 467 0.09 4.70 19.26
C PRO A 467 0.42 4.76 20.75
N PHE A 468 -0.57 5.03 21.62
CA PHE A 468 -0.36 5.13 23.06
C PHE A 468 -1.30 4.25 23.89
N ALA A 469 -2.47 3.91 23.41
CA ALA A 469 -3.37 2.97 24.09
C ALA A 469 -2.79 1.55 24.13
N THR A 470 -2.01 1.16 23.12
CA THR A 470 -1.27 -0.12 23.11
C THR A 470 -0.27 -0.25 24.26
N PHE A 471 0.19 0.85 24.81
CA PHE A 471 1.03 0.95 26.01
C PHE A 471 0.24 1.22 27.29
N TYR A 472 -1.09 1.03 27.27
CA TYR A 472 -1.99 1.17 28.42
C TYR A 472 -2.07 2.58 29.02
N TRP A 473 -1.88 3.65 28.19
CA TRP A 473 -2.24 4.99 28.64
C TRP A 473 -3.72 5.02 29.14
N PRO A 474 -4.08 5.72 30.21
CA PRO A 474 -3.36 6.81 30.89
C PRO A 474 -2.33 6.36 31.94
N ASN A 475 -2.15 5.05 32.18
CA ASN A 475 -1.17 4.56 33.13
C ASN A 475 0.25 4.80 32.60
N GLU A 476 0.98 5.67 33.26
CA GLU A 476 2.39 5.95 32.93
C GLU A 476 3.26 4.74 33.31
N ASN A 477 3.93 4.15 32.33
CA ASN A 477 4.82 2.99 32.51
C ASN A 477 6.10 3.16 31.71
N ALA A 478 7.06 2.25 31.93
CA ALA A 478 8.38 2.30 31.29
C ALA A 478 8.28 2.19 29.76
N ASP A 479 7.41 1.32 29.24
CA ASP A 479 7.22 1.12 27.81
C ASP A 479 6.68 2.39 27.14
N LEU A 480 5.64 3.01 27.70
CA LEU A 480 5.05 4.25 27.18
C LEU A 480 6.08 5.39 27.17
N LYS A 481 6.86 5.52 28.25
CA LYS A 481 7.90 6.56 28.35
C LYS A 481 9.02 6.36 27.33
N TYR A 482 9.38 5.11 27.03
CA TYR A 482 10.51 4.78 26.19
C TYR A 482 10.13 4.70 24.69
N PHE A 483 9.02 4.05 24.33
CA PHE A 483 8.63 3.80 22.96
C PHE A 483 7.68 4.84 22.34
N TYR A 484 7.09 5.74 23.12
CA TYR A 484 6.27 6.84 22.61
C TYR A 484 7.02 8.18 22.67
N PRO A 485 7.05 8.99 21.60
CA PRO A 485 6.45 8.78 20.27
C PRO A 485 6.96 7.55 19.52
N THR A 486 6.09 6.89 18.75
CA THR A 486 6.54 5.83 17.84
C THR A 486 7.37 6.43 16.69
N SER A 487 8.08 5.62 15.92
CA SER A 487 9.05 6.14 14.94
C SER A 487 8.43 6.33 13.57
N THR A 488 7.94 5.24 12.99
CA THR A 488 7.39 5.23 11.63
C THR A 488 6.01 4.58 11.64
N LEU A 489 5.08 5.18 10.91
CA LEU A 489 3.80 4.58 10.58
C LEU A 489 3.80 4.15 9.11
N VAL A 490 3.47 2.89 8.83
CA VAL A 490 3.33 2.37 7.46
C VAL A 490 1.87 2.04 7.22
N THR A 491 1.27 2.62 6.18
CA THR A 491 -0.15 2.40 5.90
C THR A 491 -0.53 2.63 4.43
N ALA A 492 -1.78 2.33 4.08
CA ALA A 492 -2.37 2.55 2.77
C ALA A 492 -3.01 3.96 2.65
N PRO A 493 -3.13 4.52 1.44
CA PRO A 493 -3.68 5.86 1.22
C PRO A 493 -5.15 5.99 1.66
N GLU A 494 -5.94 4.92 1.60
CA GLU A 494 -7.36 4.95 1.89
C GLU A 494 -7.69 5.29 3.36
N ILE A 495 -6.74 5.11 4.29
CA ILE A 495 -6.97 5.37 5.71
C ILE A 495 -6.20 6.57 6.27
N ILE A 496 -5.71 7.45 5.39
CA ILE A 496 -5.05 8.70 5.83
C ILE A 496 -6.01 9.54 6.69
N PHE A 497 -7.24 9.73 6.25
CA PHE A 497 -8.23 10.58 6.95
C PHE A 497 -8.86 9.86 8.13
N PHE A 498 -9.16 8.56 7.96
CA PHE A 498 -9.76 7.74 9.01
C PHE A 498 -8.84 7.52 10.20
N TRP A 499 -7.54 7.32 9.94
CA TRP A 499 -6.61 6.83 10.95
C TRP A 499 -5.42 7.74 11.19
N VAL A 500 -4.63 8.05 10.15
CA VAL A 500 -3.39 8.83 10.32
C VAL A 500 -3.68 10.21 10.90
N ALA A 501 -4.60 10.96 10.29
CA ALA A 501 -4.98 12.31 10.72
C ALA A 501 -5.55 12.30 12.13
N ARG A 502 -6.41 11.33 12.44
CA ARG A 502 -7.02 11.19 13.76
C ARG A 502 -6.01 10.80 14.83
N MET A 503 -5.04 9.91 14.55
CA MET A 503 -3.95 9.60 15.48
C MET A 503 -3.08 10.82 15.79
N ILE A 504 -2.79 11.67 14.81
CA ILE A 504 -2.02 12.90 15.01
C ILE A 504 -2.76 13.83 15.96
N MET A 505 -4.07 14.02 15.76
CA MET A 505 -4.91 14.83 16.66
C MET A 505 -4.94 14.24 18.08
N ALA A 506 -5.17 12.93 18.21
CA ALA A 506 -5.19 12.26 19.51
C ALA A 506 -3.86 12.36 20.26
N GLY A 507 -2.75 12.13 19.58
CA GLY A 507 -1.42 12.22 20.19
C GLY A 507 -1.12 13.60 20.75
N LEU A 508 -1.45 14.64 19.99
CA LEU A 508 -1.25 16.03 20.40
C LEU A 508 -2.21 16.44 21.55
N GLU A 509 -3.46 15.98 21.50
CA GLU A 509 -4.47 16.31 22.53
C GLU A 509 -4.19 15.62 23.87
N PHE A 510 -3.89 14.31 23.87
CA PHE A 510 -3.81 13.52 25.09
C PHE A 510 -2.39 13.32 25.63
N LYS A 511 -1.37 13.36 24.75
CA LYS A 511 0.04 13.21 25.13
C LYS A 511 0.86 14.50 24.99
N GLY A 512 0.32 15.56 24.37
CA GLY A 512 1.05 16.79 24.09
C GLY A 512 2.24 16.61 23.13
N LYS A 513 2.35 15.44 22.46
CA LYS A 513 3.44 15.07 21.56
C LYS A 513 2.89 14.46 20.28
N ILE A 514 3.64 14.60 19.18
CA ILE A 514 3.32 13.87 17.93
C ILE A 514 3.32 12.36 18.18
N PRO A 515 2.44 11.57 17.54
CA PRO A 515 2.40 10.12 17.76
C PRO A 515 3.50 9.36 17.03
N PHE A 516 4.00 9.88 15.92
CA PHE A 516 5.07 9.33 15.08
C PHE A 516 5.76 10.44 14.28
N LYS A 517 6.98 10.19 13.80
CA LYS A 517 7.78 11.16 13.02
C LYS A 517 7.56 11.01 11.51
N ASP A 518 7.56 9.78 11.04
CA ASP A 518 7.51 9.44 9.61
C ASP A 518 6.24 8.66 9.30
N VAL A 519 5.59 9.01 8.19
CA VAL A 519 4.40 8.32 7.66
C VAL A 519 4.70 7.84 6.26
N TYR A 520 4.91 6.53 6.10
CA TYR A 520 5.09 5.91 4.80
C TYR A 520 3.76 5.41 4.25
N ILE A 521 3.38 5.91 3.09
CA ILE A 521 2.15 5.53 2.38
C ILE A 521 2.53 4.68 1.17
N HIS A 522 2.27 3.37 1.26
CA HIS A 522 2.49 2.46 0.13
C HIS A 522 1.35 2.54 -0.90
N GLY A 523 1.60 2.05 -2.12
CA GLY A 523 0.57 1.96 -3.16
C GLY A 523 -0.44 0.83 -2.92
N THR A 524 -1.50 0.83 -3.71
CA THR A 524 -2.53 -0.21 -3.69
C THR A 524 -2.11 -1.39 -4.58
N VAL A 525 -2.37 -2.62 -4.13
CA VAL A 525 -2.15 -3.81 -4.95
C VAL A 525 -3.33 -4.03 -5.88
N ARG A 526 -3.05 -4.09 -7.18
CA ARG A 526 -4.02 -4.26 -8.28
C ARG A 526 -3.71 -5.50 -9.10
N ASP A 527 -4.70 -6.03 -9.79
CA ASP A 527 -4.48 -7.03 -10.83
C ASP A 527 -3.85 -6.40 -12.10
N ILE A 528 -3.51 -7.23 -13.07
CA ILE A 528 -2.91 -6.77 -14.34
C ILE A 528 -3.84 -5.89 -15.19
N GLN A 529 -5.18 -5.92 -14.95
CA GLN A 529 -6.15 -5.04 -15.58
C GLN A 529 -6.32 -3.70 -14.84
N GLY A 530 -5.60 -3.47 -13.74
CA GLY A 530 -5.69 -2.25 -12.96
C GLY A 530 -6.83 -2.20 -11.94
N LYS A 531 -7.58 -3.29 -11.75
CA LYS A 531 -8.62 -3.37 -10.73
C LYS A 531 -8.02 -3.66 -9.36
N LYS A 532 -8.52 -3.01 -8.32
CA LYS A 532 -8.13 -3.35 -6.94
C LYS A 532 -8.46 -4.80 -6.65
N MET A 533 -7.47 -5.54 -6.14
CA MET A 533 -7.68 -6.94 -5.76
C MET A 533 -8.65 -7.05 -4.58
N SER A 534 -9.69 -7.86 -4.73
CA SER A 534 -10.62 -8.18 -3.67
C SER A 534 -11.20 -9.59 -3.84
N LYS A 535 -11.55 -10.24 -2.72
CA LYS A 535 -12.17 -11.58 -2.74
C LYS A 535 -13.54 -11.57 -3.42
N SER A 536 -14.29 -10.49 -3.28
CA SER A 536 -15.61 -10.34 -3.90
C SER A 536 -15.56 -10.26 -5.42
N LEU A 537 -14.45 -9.85 -6.00
CA LEU A 537 -14.22 -9.80 -7.45
C LEU A 537 -13.55 -11.07 -7.99
N GLY A 538 -13.13 -11.99 -7.12
CA GLY A 538 -12.45 -13.24 -7.54
C GLY A 538 -11.05 -13.04 -8.12
N ASN A 539 -10.46 -11.83 -8.04
CA ASN A 539 -9.15 -11.48 -8.56
C ASN A 539 -8.06 -11.38 -7.47
N ALA A 540 -8.37 -11.81 -6.24
CA ALA A 540 -7.42 -11.77 -5.13
C ALA A 540 -6.46 -12.96 -5.20
N ILE A 541 -5.16 -12.68 -5.05
CA ILE A 541 -4.11 -13.69 -4.84
C ILE A 541 -3.97 -13.89 -3.33
N ASP A 542 -4.06 -15.14 -2.86
CA ASP A 542 -3.86 -15.48 -1.45
C ASP A 542 -2.36 -15.54 -1.14
N PRO A 543 -1.85 -14.76 -0.17
CA PRO A 543 -0.45 -14.82 0.25
C PRO A 543 0.00 -16.21 0.67
N LEU A 544 -0.87 -17.01 1.31
CA LEU A 544 -0.51 -18.35 1.77
C LEU A 544 -0.35 -19.35 0.63
N GLU A 545 -1.10 -19.21 -0.47
CA GLU A 545 -0.89 -20.00 -1.68
C GLU A 545 0.50 -19.73 -2.27
N ILE A 546 0.87 -18.45 -2.37
CA ILE A 546 2.20 -18.05 -2.87
C ILE A 546 3.31 -18.55 -1.94
N ILE A 547 3.14 -18.45 -0.63
CA ILE A 547 4.11 -19.00 0.33
C ILE A 547 4.27 -20.51 0.15
N SER A 548 3.18 -21.23 -0.08
CA SER A 548 3.21 -22.68 -0.28
C SER A 548 3.94 -23.07 -1.56
N GLU A 549 3.81 -22.29 -2.63
CA GLU A 549 4.34 -22.58 -3.95
C GLU A 549 5.79 -22.08 -4.13
N TYR A 550 6.08 -20.86 -3.66
CA TYR A 550 7.36 -20.18 -3.93
C TYR A 550 8.22 -19.96 -2.68
N GLY A 551 7.64 -20.02 -1.50
CA GLY A 551 8.26 -19.66 -0.22
C GLY A 551 8.05 -18.21 0.20
N THR A 552 8.20 -17.96 1.50
CA THR A 552 8.00 -16.63 2.11
C THR A 552 9.03 -15.61 1.64
N ASP A 553 10.31 -16.00 1.58
CA ASP A 553 11.37 -15.08 1.12
C ASP A 553 11.18 -14.67 -0.33
N ALA A 554 10.68 -15.59 -1.19
CA ALA A 554 10.35 -15.29 -2.58
C ALA A 554 9.18 -14.31 -2.68
N LEU A 555 8.12 -14.50 -1.90
CA LEU A 555 7.00 -13.56 -1.83
C LEU A 555 7.47 -12.16 -1.39
N ARG A 556 8.19 -12.06 -0.29
CA ARG A 556 8.68 -10.81 0.29
C ARG A 556 9.55 -10.04 -0.68
N PHE A 557 10.57 -10.70 -1.24
CA PHE A 557 11.50 -10.09 -2.18
C PHE A 557 10.81 -9.62 -3.45
N SER A 558 9.96 -10.45 -4.04
CA SER A 558 9.22 -10.10 -5.28
C SER A 558 8.29 -8.91 -5.07
N LEU A 559 7.54 -8.86 -3.97
CA LEU A 559 6.68 -7.71 -3.65
C LEU A 559 7.50 -6.42 -3.52
N ILE A 560 8.60 -6.46 -2.79
CA ILE A 560 9.40 -5.26 -2.53
C ILE A 560 10.13 -4.78 -3.77
N SER A 561 10.68 -5.68 -4.60
CA SER A 561 11.45 -5.31 -5.80
C SER A 561 10.63 -4.54 -6.83
N ILE A 562 9.31 -4.75 -6.89
CA ILE A 562 8.40 -4.06 -7.81
C ILE A 562 7.66 -2.87 -7.17
N THR A 563 7.81 -2.64 -5.86
CA THR A 563 7.08 -1.60 -5.11
C THR A 563 7.81 -0.26 -5.16
N SER A 564 7.63 0.50 -6.23
CA SER A 564 8.11 1.89 -6.26
C SER A 564 7.37 2.76 -5.24
N GLN A 565 8.09 3.71 -4.64
CA GLN A 565 7.57 4.54 -3.55
C GLN A 565 6.25 5.24 -3.92
N GLY A 566 5.16 4.83 -3.28
CA GLY A 566 3.83 5.42 -3.42
C GLY A 566 3.13 5.16 -4.76
N GLN A 567 3.63 4.24 -5.58
CA GLN A 567 2.97 3.81 -6.82
C GLN A 567 2.13 2.56 -6.56
N ASP A 568 1.02 2.42 -7.30
CA ASP A 568 0.23 1.18 -7.29
C ASP A 568 1.03 0.03 -7.90
N ILE A 569 0.77 -1.17 -7.42
CA ILE A 569 1.49 -2.39 -7.80
C ILE A 569 0.57 -3.27 -8.62
N TYR A 570 1.01 -3.62 -9.83
CA TYR A 570 0.29 -4.53 -10.71
C TYR A 570 0.88 -5.94 -10.57
N LEU A 571 0.10 -6.86 -10.02
CA LEU A 571 0.59 -8.16 -9.57
C LEU A 571 -0.05 -9.31 -10.34
N SER A 572 0.80 -10.26 -10.77
CA SER A 572 0.42 -11.58 -11.27
C SER A 572 1.23 -12.67 -10.55
N LYS A 573 0.85 -13.95 -10.66
CA LYS A 573 1.56 -15.06 -10.00
C LYS A 573 3.00 -15.22 -10.51
N GLU A 574 3.24 -14.98 -11.78
CA GLU A 574 4.56 -15.14 -12.42
C GLU A 574 5.61 -14.18 -11.84
N ARG A 575 5.17 -13.07 -11.26
CA ARG A 575 6.08 -12.10 -10.62
C ARG A 575 6.86 -12.71 -9.45
N PHE A 576 6.34 -13.75 -8.80
CA PHE A 576 7.00 -14.41 -7.68
C PHE A 576 8.14 -15.35 -8.08
N GLU A 577 8.23 -15.72 -9.36
CA GLU A 577 9.36 -16.50 -9.88
C GLU A 577 10.70 -15.78 -9.74
N GLN A 578 10.73 -14.46 -9.84
CA GLN A 578 11.94 -13.67 -9.63
C GLN A 578 12.53 -13.92 -8.24
N GLY A 579 11.71 -13.85 -7.21
CA GLY A 579 12.16 -14.08 -5.83
C GLY A 579 12.60 -15.52 -5.59
N ARG A 580 11.86 -16.52 -6.13
CA ARG A 580 12.25 -17.94 -6.09
C ARG A 580 13.60 -18.18 -6.77
N ASN A 581 13.79 -17.64 -7.97
CA ASN A 581 15.02 -17.81 -8.72
C ASN A 581 16.21 -17.14 -8.01
N PHE A 582 15.96 -15.98 -7.37
CA PHE A 582 16.96 -15.32 -6.56
C PHE A 582 17.34 -16.13 -5.32
N ALA A 583 16.37 -16.69 -4.59
CA ALA A 583 16.63 -17.60 -3.49
C ALA A 583 17.48 -18.82 -3.91
N ASN A 584 17.14 -19.44 -5.05
CA ASN A 584 17.93 -20.55 -5.60
C ASN A 584 19.36 -20.11 -5.99
N LYS A 585 19.54 -18.91 -6.53
CA LYS A 585 20.87 -18.38 -6.86
C LYS A 585 21.71 -18.17 -5.61
N ILE A 586 21.10 -17.57 -4.55
CA ILE A 586 21.76 -17.39 -3.25
C ILE A 586 22.18 -18.73 -2.67
N TRP A 587 21.28 -19.71 -2.66
CA TRP A 587 21.56 -21.05 -2.15
C TRP A 587 22.70 -21.73 -2.86
N ASN A 588 22.68 -21.77 -4.20
CA ASN A 588 23.69 -22.43 -5.00
C ASN A 588 25.07 -21.75 -4.89
N ALA A 589 25.11 -20.42 -4.87
CA ALA A 589 26.35 -19.68 -4.67
C ALA A 589 26.94 -19.92 -3.28
N SER A 590 26.10 -19.90 -2.23
CA SER A 590 26.53 -20.21 -0.87
C SER A 590 27.04 -21.65 -0.73
N ARG A 591 26.35 -22.61 -1.34
CA ARG A 591 26.76 -24.01 -1.39
C ARG A 591 28.11 -24.17 -2.08
N PHE A 592 28.32 -23.53 -3.24
CA PHE A 592 29.61 -23.53 -3.95
C PHE A 592 30.73 -23.00 -3.06
N ILE A 593 30.50 -21.89 -2.37
CA ILE A 593 31.48 -21.29 -1.46
C ILE A 593 31.80 -22.24 -0.32
N LEU A 594 30.79 -22.76 0.39
CA LEU A 594 31.00 -23.64 1.57
C LEU A 594 31.73 -24.92 1.23
N ILE A 595 31.51 -25.51 0.05
CA ILE A 595 32.22 -26.71 -0.41
C ILE A 595 33.72 -26.44 -0.66
N ASN A 596 34.05 -25.23 -1.14
CA ASN A 596 35.42 -24.85 -1.47
C ASN A 596 36.12 -24.09 -0.33
N LEU A 597 35.41 -23.83 0.78
CA LEU A 597 35.96 -23.08 1.91
C LEU A 597 36.91 -23.91 2.76
N LYS A 598 38.06 -23.32 3.12
CA LYS A 598 39.00 -23.85 4.08
C LYS A 598 38.83 -23.10 5.41
N PRO A 599 38.21 -23.70 6.45
CA PRO A 599 37.89 -22.99 7.69
C PRO A 599 39.11 -22.41 8.42
N GLU A 600 40.28 -23.00 8.27
CA GLU A 600 41.54 -22.55 8.85
C GLU A 600 42.06 -21.24 8.27
N GLU A 601 41.72 -20.95 7.01
CA GLU A 601 42.20 -19.76 6.30
C GLU A 601 41.37 -18.49 6.59
N ILE A 602 40.12 -18.64 7.05
CA ILE A 602 39.18 -17.52 7.20
C ILE A 602 39.17 -16.85 8.56
N ARG A 603 39.89 -17.39 9.56
CA ARG A 603 39.96 -16.87 10.94
C ARG A 603 40.81 -15.62 11.09
N VAL A 604 40.80 -14.76 10.09
CA VAL A 604 41.57 -13.50 10.02
C VAL A 604 40.70 -12.29 9.78
N ASP A 605 41.01 -11.19 10.43
CA ASP A 605 40.37 -9.92 10.11
C ASP A 605 41.00 -9.35 8.82
N LEU A 606 40.18 -9.06 7.80
CA LEU A 606 40.59 -8.59 6.50
C LEU A 606 41.46 -7.32 6.60
N CYS A 607 41.09 -6.40 7.48
CA CYS A 607 41.78 -5.11 7.65
C CYS A 607 43.09 -5.22 8.47
N VAL A 608 43.25 -6.29 9.25
CA VAL A 608 44.45 -6.51 10.05
C VAL A 608 45.50 -7.31 9.28
N PHE A 609 45.02 -8.23 8.42
CA PHE A 609 45.93 -9.17 7.72
C PHE A 609 46.36 -8.75 6.33
N PHE A 610 45.52 -7.99 5.61
CA PHE A 610 45.84 -7.56 4.26
C PHE A 610 45.69 -6.03 4.13
N LYS A 611 46.77 -5.35 3.80
CA LYS A 611 46.65 -3.99 3.23
C LYS A 611 45.94 -4.13 1.88
N ALA A 612 45.13 -3.15 1.49
CA ALA A 612 44.33 -3.20 0.25
C ALA A 612 45.25 -3.50 -0.97
N GLU A 613 46.46 -2.93 -0.97
CA GLU A 613 47.45 -3.09 -2.04
C GLU A 613 48.03 -4.52 -2.17
N GLN A 614 47.86 -5.35 -1.16
CA GLN A 614 48.33 -6.75 -1.18
C GLN A 614 47.29 -7.72 -1.77
N LEU A 615 46.05 -7.28 -1.96
CA LEU A 615 45.01 -8.06 -2.61
C LEU A 615 45.15 -7.95 -4.14
N ASP A 616 44.85 -9.04 -4.85
CA ASP A 616 44.71 -8.92 -6.32
C ASP A 616 43.51 -8.05 -6.69
N ILE A 617 43.50 -7.55 -7.89
CA ILE A 617 42.48 -6.59 -8.37
C ILE A 617 41.05 -7.15 -8.32
N VAL A 618 40.85 -8.44 -8.55
CA VAL A 618 39.51 -9.07 -8.52
C VAL A 618 38.94 -9.05 -7.11
N ASN A 619 39.78 -9.32 -6.10
CA ASN A 619 39.43 -9.23 -4.70
C ASN A 619 39.20 -7.77 -4.25
N ARG A 620 40.04 -6.82 -4.71
CA ARG A 620 39.82 -5.38 -4.44
C ARG A 620 38.52 -4.88 -5.08
N TRP A 621 38.27 -5.25 -6.34
CA TRP A 621 37.06 -4.88 -7.06
C TRP A 621 35.80 -5.35 -6.36
N ILE A 622 35.68 -6.63 -5.96
CA ILE A 622 34.45 -7.12 -5.34
C ILE A 622 34.22 -6.50 -3.96
N LEU A 623 35.28 -6.19 -3.21
CA LEU A 623 35.19 -5.46 -1.96
C LEU A 623 34.70 -4.02 -2.20
N SER A 624 35.22 -3.33 -3.21
CA SER A 624 34.77 -1.99 -3.60
C SER A 624 33.28 -2.01 -3.98
N ARG A 625 32.87 -2.96 -4.82
CA ARG A 625 31.46 -3.11 -5.23
C ARG A 625 30.55 -3.41 -4.05
N PHE A 626 30.97 -4.29 -3.14
CA PHE A 626 30.20 -4.60 -1.94
C PHE A 626 29.97 -3.37 -1.06
N TYR A 627 31.03 -2.62 -0.75
CA TYR A 627 30.91 -1.45 0.11
C TYR A 627 30.18 -0.26 -0.56
N THR A 628 30.30 -0.11 -1.87
CA THR A 628 29.51 0.83 -2.67
C THR A 628 28.02 0.47 -2.60
N THR A 629 27.68 -0.81 -2.77
CA THR A 629 26.30 -1.33 -2.64
C THR A 629 25.77 -1.20 -1.23
N LEU A 630 26.57 -1.56 -0.20
CA LEU A 630 26.19 -1.42 1.20
C LEU A 630 25.81 0.03 1.57
N LYS A 631 26.63 1.00 1.12
CA LYS A 631 26.35 2.42 1.32
C LYS A 631 25.04 2.81 0.65
N LYS A 632 24.84 2.40 -0.59
CA LYS A 632 23.64 2.71 -1.39
C LYS A 632 22.38 2.11 -0.75
N VAL A 633 22.39 0.82 -0.40
CA VAL A 633 21.25 0.13 0.25
C VAL A 633 20.88 0.80 1.58
N GLY A 634 21.87 1.17 2.39
CA GLY A 634 21.61 1.90 3.64
C GLY A 634 20.91 3.25 3.42
N GLN A 635 21.39 4.04 2.46
CA GLN A 635 20.79 5.33 2.10
C GLN A 635 19.36 5.17 1.54
N GLU A 636 19.11 4.15 0.73
CA GLU A 636 17.81 3.84 0.15
C GLU A 636 16.82 3.41 1.23
N LEU A 637 17.22 2.57 2.19
CA LEU A 637 16.38 2.17 3.33
C LEU A 637 16.04 3.35 4.25
N ASP A 638 17.00 4.21 4.55
CA ASP A 638 16.78 5.40 5.38
C ASP A 638 15.89 6.45 4.67
N SER A 639 15.80 6.39 3.33
CA SER A 639 14.92 7.23 2.49
C SER A 639 13.60 6.56 2.12
N PHE A 640 13.29 5.40 2.68
CA PHE A 640 12.08 4.59 2.37
C PHE A 640 11.97 4.17 0.90
N LYS A 641 13.10 3.93 0.22
CA LYS A 641 13.18 3.47 -1.18
C LYS A 641 13.46 1.97 -1.23
N PHE A 642 12.51 1.19 -0.75
CA PHE A 642 12.68 -0.25 -0.51
C PHE A 642 12.96 -1.05 -1.79
N ASN A 643 12.31 -0.70 -2.90
CA ASN A 643 12.53 -1.36 -4.19
C ASN A 643 13.93 -1.10 -4.74
N GLU A 644 14.42 0.14 -4.61
CA GLU A 644 15.77 0.51 -5.04
C GLU A 644 16.81 -0.27 -4.22
N ALA A 645 16.63 -0.37 -2.89
CA ALA A 645 17.48 -1.14 -2.00
C ALA A 645 17.51 -2.64 -2.38
N ALA A 646 16.35 -3.25 -2.60
CA ALA A 646 16.24 -4.64 -3.01
C ALA A 646 16.90 -4.91 -4.37
N ASN A 647 16.66 -4.03 -5.36
CA ASN A 647 17.23 -4.16 -6.70
C ASN A 647 18.74 -3.90 -6.72
N SER A 648 19.26 -2.97 -5.91
CA SER A 648 20.70 -2.74 -5.75
C SER A 648 21.39 -3.97 -5.20
N LEU A 649 20.80 -4.62 -4.20
CA LEU A 649 21.31 -5.84 -3.59
C LEU A 649 21.22 -7.05 -4.54
N TYR A 650 20.11 -7.18 -5.28
CA TYR A 650 19.93 -8.19 -6.31
C TYR A 650 21.00 -8.08 -7.40
N SER A 651 21.20 -6.86 -7.93
CA SER A 651 22.18 -6.61 -8.99
C SER A 651 23.60 -6.96 -8.55
N PHE A 652 23.99 -6.52 -7.35
CA PHE A 652 25.29 -6.87 -6.79
C PHE A 652 25.46 -8.39 -6.63
N PHE A 653 24.52 -9.05 -5.96
CA PHE A 653 24.68 -10.48 -5.66
C PHE A 653 24.59 -11.35 -6.91
N TRP A 654 23.62 -11.11 -7.77
CA TRP A 654 23.43 -11.94 -8.97
C TRP A 654 24.50 -11.65 -10.01
N HIS A 655 24.60 -10.40 -10.44
CA HIS A 655 25.43 -10.07 -11.63
C HIS A 655 26.90 -9.84 -11.30
N GLU A 656 27.23 -9.21 -10.17
CA GLU A 656 28.64 -8.90 -9.86
C GLU A 656 29.27 -10.04 -9.08
N PHE A 657 28.64 -10.51 -7.98
CA PHE A 657 29.22 -11.55 -7.15
C PHE A 657 29.13 -12.94 -7.81
N CYS A 658 27.95 -13.38 -8.26
CA CYS A 658 27.79 -14.72 -8.81
C CYS A 658 28.26 -14.86 -10.26
N ASP A 659 27.88 -13.94 -11.16
CA ASP A 659 28.16 -14.12 -12.59
C ASP A 659 29.61 -13.72 -12.96
N TRP A 660 30.23 -12.83 -12.19
CA TRP A 660 31.60 -12.40 -12.42
C TRP A 660 32.59 -12.89 -11.37
N TYR A 661 32.44 -12.47 -10.10
CA TYR A 661 33.45 -12.73 -9.08
C TYR A 661 33.72 -14.23 -8.86
N LEU A 662 32.68 -15.02 -8.64
CA LEU A 662 32.83 -16.46 -8.42
C LEU A 662 33.45 -17.18 -9.62
N GLU A 663 33.20 -16.73 -10.85
CA GLU A 663 33.85 -17.29 -12.03
C GLU A 663 35.32 -16.88 -12.16
N LEU A 664 35.64 -15.61 -11.88
CA LEU A 664 37.01 -15.08 -11.95
C LEU A 664 37.96 -15.76 -10.95
N ILE A 665 37.46 -16.08 -9.76
CA ILE A 665 38.30 -16.66 -8.70
C ILE A 665 38.52 -18.18 -8.81
N LYS A 666 37.85 -18.89 -9.70
CA LYS A 666 37.99 -20.35 -9.81
C LYS A 666 39.43 -20.84 -9.92
N PRO A 667 40.31 -20.24 -10.73
CA PRO A 667 41.72 -20.64 -10.82
C PRO A 667 42.53 -20.41 -9.55
N GLN A 668 42.12 -19.51 -8.71
CA GLN A 668 42.82 -19.08 -7.49
C GLN A 668 42.02 -19.28 -6.21
N ILE A 669 40.99 -20.12 -6.25
CA ILE A 669 40.02 -20.32 -5.14
C ILE A 669 40.69 -20.83 -3.88
N SER A 670 41.81 -21.55 -3.99
CA SER A 670 42.60 -22.08 -2.86
C SER A 670 43.55 -21.06 -2.21
N GLN A 671 43.74 -19.87 -2.80
CA GLN A 671 44.60 -18.86 -2.23
C GLN A 671 43.97 -18.25 -0.97
N LYS A 672 44.75 -18.00 0.07
CA LYS A 672 44.30 -17.46 1.35
C LYS A 672 43.52 -16.17 1.22
N GLN A 673 44.02 -15.20 0.48
CA GLN A 673 43.32 -13.91 0.23
C GLN A 673 41.94 -14.11 -0.38
N THR A 674 41.80 -14.99 -1.38
CA THR A 674 40.54 -15.31 -2.06
C THR A 674 39.57 -16.00 -1.11
N GLN A 675 40.05 -16.96 -0.30
CA GLN A 675 39.22 -17.60 0.73
C GLN A 675 38.64 -16.59 1.72
N VAL A 676 39.45 -15.68 2.23
CA VAL A 676 39.02 -14.66 3.19
C VAL A 676 38.02 -13.68 2.55
N VAL A 677 38.34 -13.14 1.36
CA VAL A 677 37.46 -12.18 0.68
C VAL A 677 36.13 -12.82 0.30
N MET A 678 36.15 -14.00 -0.32
CA MET A 678 34.95 -14.75 -0.71
C MET A 678 34.03 -15.01 0.49
N TYR A 679 34.58 -15.47 1.61
CA TYR A 679 33.81 -15.71 2.85
C TYR A 679 33.25 -14.41 3.44
N LYS A 680 34.07 -13.37 3.61
CA LYS A 680 33.65 -12.10 4.24
C LYS A 680 32.62 -11.35 3.41
N VAL A 681 32.70 -11.39 2.06
CA VAL A 681 31.68 -10.80 1.18
C VAL A 681 30.35 -11.58 1.32
N LEU A 682 30.38 -12.91 1.30
CA LEU A 682 29.16 -13.72 1.52
C LEU A 682 28.56 -13.43 2.89
N GLU A 683 29.36 -13.51 3.97
CA GLU A 683 28.93 -13.30 5.35
C GLU A 683 28.24 -11.92 5.52
N LYS A 684 28.85 -10.86 5.02
CA LYS A 684 28.29 -9.51 5.11
C LYS A 684 27.06 -9.33 4.22
N THR A 685 27.07 -9.94 3.04
CA THR A 685 25.90 -9.88 2.13
C THR A 685 24.69 -10.58 2.74
N LEU A 686 24.85 -11.73 3.42
CA LEU A 686 23.76 -12.39 4.14
C LEU A 686 23.13 -11.46 5.20
N ARG A 687 23.95 -10.70 5.92
CA ARG A 687 23.43 -9.70 6.89
C ARG A 687 22.61 -8.59 6.21
N VAL A 688 23.05 -8.12 5.05
CA VAL A 688 22.31 -7.10 4.28
C VAL A 688 21.03 -7.68 3.67
N LEU A 689 21.02 -8.95 3.27
CA LEU A 689 19.86 -9.69 2.76
C LEU A 689 18.80 -9.99 3.82
N HIS A 690 19.21 -10.16 5.08
CA HIS A 690 18.35 -10.66 6.14
C HIS A 690 17.03 -9.89 6.33
N PRO A 691 16.97 -8.55 6.28
CA PRO A 691 15.70 -7.83 6.32
C PRO A 691 14.73 -8.19 5.19
N PHE A 692 15.23 -8.51 4.01
CA PHE A 692 14.42 -8.82 2.83
C PHE A 692 14.03 -10.31 2.76
N MET A 693 15.00 -11.20 3.00
CA MET A 693 14.90 -12.65 2.87
C MET A 693 15.41 -13.35 4.16
N PRO A 694 14.62 -13.26 5.26
CA PRO A 694 15.08 -13.64 6.57
C PRO A 694 15.37 -15.14 6.73
N PHE A 695 14.63 -16.01 6.07
CA PHE A 695 14.72 -17.45 6.29
C PHE A 695 15.94 -18.08 5.61
N ILE A 696 16.13 -17.81 4.33
CA ILE A 696 17.28 -18.35 3.60
C ILE A 696 18.59 -17.78 4.14
N SER A 697 18.62 -16.51 4.53
CA SER A 697 19.81 -15.89 5.12
C SER A 697 20.17 -16.50 6.47
N GLU A 698 19.19 -16.81 7.33
CA GLU A 698 19.40 -17.51 8.60
C GLU A 698 19.90 -18.93 8.37
N GLU A 699 19.28 -19.67 7.44
CA GLU A 699 19.63 -21.07 7.16
C GLU A 699 21.07 -21.21 6.67
N ILE A 700 21.51 -20.32 5.78
CA ILE A 700 22.91 -20.29 5.30
C ILE A 700 23.83 -19.79 6.40
N TRP A 701 23.43 -18.75 7.13
CA TRP A 701 24.21 -18.19 8.25
C TRP A 701 24.61 -19.24 9.26
N GLN A 702 23.69 -20.08 9.70
CA GLN A 702 23.94 -21.12 10.70
C GLN A 702 24.90 -22.21 10.24
N ARG A 703 25.23 -22.25 8.94
CA ARG A 703 26.24 -23.17 8.37
C ARG A 703 27.61 -22.55 8.17
N LEU A 704 27.70 -21.23 8.36
CA LEU A 704 29.00 -20.57 8.29
C LEU A 704 29.89 -20.99 9.43
N PRO A 705 31.20 -21.22 9.21
CA PRO A 705 32.13 -21.74 10.24
C PRO A 705 32.25 -20.90 11.51
N GLU A 706 32.07 -19.60 11.41
CA GLU A 706 32.20 -18.67 12.54
C GLU A 706 30.83 -18.13 13.04
N ALA A 707 29.73 -18.67 12.56
CA ALA A 707 28.40 -18.21 12.94
C ALA A 707 28.14 -18.47 14.43
N LYS A 708 27.81 -17.41 15.16
CA LYS A 708 27.35 -17.46 16.54
C LYS A 708 25.99 -16.78 16.61
N ASN A 709 25.05 -17.37 17.33
CA ASN A 709 23.68 -16.83 17.47
C ASN A 709 22.92 -16.72 16.15
N SER A 710 21.72 -16.14 16.18
CA SER A 710 20.95 -15.82 14.99
C SER A 710 21.57 -14.64 14.22
N ILE A 711 21.43 -14.65 12.90
CA ILE A 711 21.80 -13.51 12.04
C ILE A 711 21.03 -12.23 12.41
N MET A 712 19.82 -12.34 12.95
CA MET A 712 19.01 -11.23 13.46
C MET A 712 19.69 -10.46 14.61
N GLN A 713 20.58 -11.09 15.32
CA GLN A 713 21.33 -10.52 16.45
C GLN A 713 22.66 -9.90 16.01
N GLN A 714 23.03 -10.05 14.75
CA GLN A 714 24.26 -9.46 14.21
C GLN A 714 24.07 -7.97 13.89
N SER A 715 25.16 -7.21 13.96
CA SER A 715 25.17 -5.81 13.57
C SER A 715 25.11 -5.66 12.06
N TRP A 716 24.49 -4.60 11.59
CA TRP A 716 24.60 -4.16 10.19
C TRP A 716 26.09 -3.99 9.82
N PRO A 717 26.52 -4.43 8.64
CA PRO A 717 27.94 -4.32 8.28
C PRO A 717 28.41 -2.86 8.31
N HIS A 718 29.56 -2.60 8.94
CA HIS A 718 30.15 -1.26 8.97
C HIS A 718 30.77 -0.91 7.62
N LEU A 719 30.53 0.31 7.16
CA LEU A 719 31.11 0.85 5.91
C LEU A 719 32.62 1.08 6.06
N GLN A 720 33.41 0.41 5.23
CA GLN A 720 34.88 0.59 5.16
C GLN A 720 35.20 1.40 3.89
N LYS A 721 35.22 2.72 4.01
CA LYS A 721 35.43 3.65 2.88
C LYS A 721 36.76 3.45 2.16
N GLN A 722 37.79 3.01 2.90
CA GLN A 722 39.12 2.75 2.38
C GLN A 722 39.21 1.56 1.40
N LEU A 723 38.18 0.71 1.37
CA LEU A 723 38.10 -0.40 0.43
C LEU A 723 37.25 -0.07 -0.82
N ILE A 724 36.78 1.17 -0.95
CA ILE A 724 36.10 1.66 -2.16
C ILE A 724 37.15 2.26 -3.10
N SER A 725 37.35 1.61 -4.26
CA SER A 725 38.31 2.02 -5.28
C SER A 725 37.62 2.19 -6.63
N ARG A 726 37.36 3.42 -7.03
CA ARG A 726 36.77 3.69 -8.36
C ARG A 726 37.70 3.28 -9.51
N GLU A 727 39.02 3.32 -9.29
CA GLU A 727 40.01 2.90 -10.27
C GLU A 727 39.89 1.40 -10.56
N ASP A 728 39.89 0.53 -9.52
CA ASP A 728 39.68 -0.91 -9.66
C ASP A 728 38.33 -1.24 -10.34
N GLU A 729 37.28 -0.48 -10.01
CA GLU A 729 35.98 -0.65 -10.64
C GLU A 729 36.03 -0.38 -12.15
N LEU A 730 36.65 0.75 -12.57
CA LEU A 730 36.78 1.10 -13.98
C LEU A 730 37.65 0.12 -14.76
N GLN A 731 38.71 -0.40 -14.16
CA GLN A 731 39.57 -1.41 -14.79
C GLN A 731 38.80 -2.71 -15.02
N MET A 732 38.05 -3.17 -14.03
CA MET A 732 37.24 -4.40 -14.16
C MET A 732 36.04 -4.22 -15.10
N GLU A 733 35.41 -3.01 -15.12
CA GLU A 733 34.38 -2.68 -16.13
C GLU A 733 34.93 -2.87 -17.55
N LEU A 734 36.15 -2.41 -17.83
CA LEU A 734 36.79 -2.60 -19.12
C LEU A 734 37.06 -4.07 -19.44
N VAL A 735 37.50 -4.86 -18.44
CA VAL A 735 37.70 -6.33 -18.60
C VAL A 735 36.39 -7.00 -18.97
N PHE A 736 35.29 -6.64 -18.30
CA PHE A 736 33.96 -7.22 -18.59
C PHE A 736 33.45 -6.82 -19.96
N GLU A 737 33.66 -5.57 -20.38
CA GLU A 737 33.32 -5.12 -21.73
C GLU A 737 34.11 -5.90 -22.78
N LEU A 738 35.42 -6.12 -22.58
CA LEU A 738 36.28 -6.91 -23.47
C LEU A 738 35.79 -8.38 -23.54
N ILE A 739 35.53 -9.02 -22.41
CA ILE A 739 35.02 -10.41 -22.37
C ILE A 739 33.68 -10.52 -23.11
N ASN A 740 32.76 -9.57 -22.87
CA ASN A 740 31.46 -9.56 -23.52
C ASN A 740 31.58 -9.30 -25.02
N THR A 741 32.46 -8.40 -25.45
CA THR A 741 32.75 -8.15 -26.86
C THR A 741 33.26 -9.40 -27.54
N ILE A 742 34.25 -10.10 -26.96
CA ILE A 742 34.78 -11.36 -27.51
C ILE A 742 33.70 -12.43 -27.54
N ARG A 743 32.87 -12.58 -26.53
CA ARG A 743 31.74 -13.52 -26.51
C ARG A 743 30.70 -13.22 -27.59
N ASN A 744 30.41 -11.94 -27.82
CA ASN A 744 29.50 -11.50 -28.89
C ASN A 744 30.09 -11.80 -30.26
N MET A 745 31.39 -11.50 -30.50
CA MET A 745 32.09 -11.83 -31.74
C MET A 745 32.01 -13.34 -32.04
N ARG A 746 32.19 -14.20 -31.02
CA ARG A 746 32.04 -15.65 -31.12
C ARG A 746 30.62 -16.08 -31.51
N ALA A 747 29.61 -15.49 -30.87
CA ALA A 747 28.21 -15.79 -31.12
C ALA A 747 27.78 -15.35 -32.51
N GLU A 748 28.23 -14.19 -32.98
CA GLU A 748 27.96 -13.64 -34.29
C GLU A 748 28.54 -14.53 -35.44
N LEU A 749 29.71 -15.12 -35.20
CA LEU A 749 30.37 -16.03 -36.12
C LEU A 749 29.96 -17.49 -35.90
N GLU A 750 29.02 -17.79 -35.02
CA GLU A 750 28.54 -19.14 -34.67
C GLU A 750 29.68 -20.12 -34.28
N ILE A 751 30.71 -19.59 -33.60
CA ILE A 751 31.86 -20.41 -33.17
C ILE A 751 31.43 -21.32 -32.02
N ASN A 752 31.83 -22.59 -32.11
CA ASN A 752 31.51 -23.58 -31.06
C ASN A 752 31.94 -23.07 -29.67
N PRO A 753 31.08 -23.08 -28.69
CA PRO A 753 31.41 -22.59 -27.33
C PRO A 753 32.61 -23.29 -26.67
N ALA A 754 32.92 -24.51 -27.06
CA ALA A 754 34.06 -25.27 -26.55
C ALA A 754 35.42 -24.90 -27.19
N SER A 755 35.40 -24.34 -28.42
CA SER A 755 36.62 -23.98 -29.16
C SER A 755 37.31 -22.80 -28.51
N ARG A 756 38.63 -22.77 -28.53
CA ARG A 756 39.43 -21.61 -28.17
C ARG A 756 39.85 -20.84 -29.42
N ILE A 757 39.93 -19.51 -29.30
CA ILE A 757 40.26 -18.61 -30.41
C ILE A 757 41.47 -17.75 -30.02
N ASP A 758 42.09 -17.17 -31.00
CA ASP A 758 43.12 -16.15 -30.77
C ASP A 758 42.55 -14.74 -30.90
N ILE A 759 43.03 -13.82 -30.08
CA ILE A 759 42.59 -12.41 -30.04
C ILE A 759 43.82 -11.49 -29.97
N GLN A 760 43.75 -10.44 -30.74
CA GLN A 760 44.69 -9.32 -30.64
C GLN A 760 43.97 -8.07 -30.16
N LEU A 761 44.41 -7.47 -29.06
CA LEU A 761 43.93 -6.18 -28.57
C LEU A 761 44.88 -5.09 -29.03
N THR A 762 44.36 -4.09 -29.72
CA THR A 762 45.15 -2.93 -30.11
C THR A 762 44.86 -1.79 -29.15
N VAL A 763 45.90 -1.39 -28.40
CA VAL A 763 45.84 -0.34 -27.38
C VAL A 763 46.94 0.65 -27.66
N THR A 764 46.60 1.89 -28.01
CA THR A 764 47.60 2.94 -28.35
C THR A 764 48.20 3.59 -27.12
N ASP A 765 47.49 3.61 -26.01
CA ASP A 765 47.92 4.18 -24.74
C ASP A 765 48.77 3.18 -23.96
N GLN A 766 50.06 3.52 -23.77
CA GLN A 766 51.01 2.68 -23.06
C GLN A 766 50.63 2.44 -21.58
N HIS A 767 50.05 3.43 -20.88
CA HIS A 767 49.63 3.27 -19.51
C HIS A 767 48.47 2.26 -19.42
N ARG A 768 47.54 2.29 -20.37
CA ARG A 768 46.45 1.33 -20.46
C ARG A 768 46.93 -0.08 -20.82
N GLN A 769 47.94 -0.22 -21.68
CA GLN A 769 48.58 -1.51 -21.93
C GLN A 769 49.12 -2.12 -20.64
N GLN A 770 49.89 -1.35 -19.85
CA GLN A 770 50.48 -1.81 -18.58
C GLN A 770 49.39 -2.19 -17.57
N SER A 771 48.29 -1.46 -17.55
CA SER A 771 47.16 -1.76 -16.63
C SER A 771 46.34 -3.00 -17.04
N LEU A 772 46.29 -3.35 -18.33
CA LEU A 772 45.59 -4.54 -18.85
C LEU A 772 46.46 -5.80 -18.78
N GLU A 773 47.76 -5.70 -18.84
CA GLU A 773 48.68 -6.84 -18.89
C GLU A 773 48.45 -7.86 -17.78
N PRO A 774 48.30 -7.50 -16.51
CA PRO A 774 48.00 -8.46 -15.42
C PRO A 774 46.61 -9.07 -15.48
N LEU A 775 45.70 -8.53 -16.32
CA LEU A 775 44.29 -8.94 -16.42
C LEU A 775 44.04 -9.86 -17.62
N LEU A 776 45.01 -10.05 -18.52
CA LEU A 776 44.88 -10.83 -19.75
C LEU A 776 44.47 -12.27 -19.48
N ASP A 777 44.97 -12.88 -18.42
CA ASP A 777 44.63 -14.28 -18.08
C ASP A 777 43.18 -14.43 -17.65
N TYR A 778 42.58 -13.45 -17.00
CA TYR A 778 41.13 -13.46 -16.68
C TYR A 778 40.30 -13.39 -17.98
N ILE A 779 40.70 -12.53 -18.94
CA ILE A 779 40.05 -12.41 -20.24
C ILE A 779 40.19 -13.73 -21.03
N LYS A 780 41.42 -14.33 -21.13
CA LYS A 780 41.66 -15.61 -21.79
C LYS A 780 40.75 -16.71 -21.25
N ASN A 781 40.68 -16.83 -19.93
CA ASN A 781 39.93 -17.91 -19.30
C ASN A 781 38.42 -17.77 -19.54
N LEU A 782 37.86 -16.57 -19.30
CA LEU A 782 36.39 -16.35 -19.36
C LEU A 782 35.87 -16.18 -20.79
N ALA A 783 36.68 -15.70 -21.73
CA ALA A 783 36.30 -15.57 -23.15
C ALA A 783 36.71 -16.79 -23.99
N LYS A 784 37.34 -17.83 -23.39
CA LYS A 784 37.84 -19.01 -24.11
C LYS A 784 38.86 -18.63 -25.19
N VAL A 785 39.80 -17.76 -24.85
CA VAL A 785 40.87 -17.35 -25.74
C VAL A 785 42.11 -18.25 -25.53
N ASN A 786 42.81 -18.61 -26.61
CA ASN A 786 44.06 -19.36 -26.56
C ASN A 786 45.26 -18.40 -26.42
N HIS A 787 45.48 -17.55 -27.43
CA HIS A 787 46.48 -16.52 -27.41
C HIS A 787 45.83 -15.13 -27.41
N LEU A 788 46.20 -14.28 -26.40
CA LEU A 788 45.73 -12.91 -26.30
C LEU A 788 46.98 -12.02 -26.34
N THR A 789 47.12 -11.23 -27.38
CA THR A 789 48.28 -10.36 -27.60
C THR A 789 47.89 -8.89 -27.53
N LEU A 790 48.78 -8.04 -27.00
CA LEU A 790 48.65 -6.59 -27.03
C LEU A 790 49.50 -6.01 -28.20
N ALA A 791 48.87 -5.14 -28.98
CA ALA A 791 49.56 -4.40 -30.05
C ALA A 791 49.33 -2.90 -29.90
N GLY A 792 50.33 -2.11 -30.28
CA GLY A 792 50.26 -0.63 -30.17
C GLY A 792 49.41 0.02 -31.26
N ARG A 793 49.21 -0.62 -32.42
CA ARG A 793 48.47 -0.05 -33.57
C ARG A 793 47.67 -1.10 -34.29
N TYR A 794 46.43 -0.75 -34.63
CA TYR A 794 45.62 -1.57 -35.52
C TYR A 794 46.07 -1.41 -36.97
N ILE A 795 46.33 -2.55 -37.61
CA ILE A 795 46.58 -2.65 -39.06
C ILE A 795 45.56 -3.60 -39.60
N HIS A 796 44.73 -3.12 -40.51
CA HIS A 796 43.72 -3.94 -41.14
C HIS A 796 44.36 -5.01 -42.00
N GLN A 797 43.99 -6.26 -41.84
CA GLN A 797 44.40 -7.41 -42.64
C GLN A 797 43.19 -8.18 -43.11
N ASN A 798 43.29 -8.90 -44.20
CA ASN A 798 42.26 -9.79 -44.70
C ASN A 798 42.08 -10.98 -43.73
N ASN A 799 40.91 -11.58 -43.69
CA ASN A 799 40.55 -12.71 -42.81
C ASN A 799 40.65 -12.37 -41.29
N GLN A 800 40.21 -11.18 -40.93
CA GLN A 800 40.13 -10.75 -39.55
C GLN A 800 38.74 -10.16 -39.28
N TYR A 801 38.15 -10.50 -38.12
CA TYR A 801 36.99 -9.78 -37.61
C TYR A 801 37.39 -8.82 -36.50
N ALA A 802 37.20 -7.54 -36.72
CA ALA A 802 37.59 -6.50 -35.79
C ALA A 802 36.38 -5.68 -35.27
N VAL A 803 36.31 -5.45 -33.98
CA VAL A 803 35.28 -4.62 -33.30
C VAL A 803 35.99 -3.49 -32.55
N LEU A 804 35.54 -2.26 -32.75
CA LEU A 804 36.03 -1.10 -32.00
C LEU A 804 35.31 -1.02 -30.66
N LEU A 805 36.05 -1.10 -29.57
CA LEU A 805 35.56 -0.92 -28.20
C LEU A 805 36.26 0.32 -27.60
N LYS A 806 35.49 1.40 -27.42
CA LYS A 806 36.05 2.70 -27.02
C LYS A 806 37.14 3.13 -28.04
N ASP A 807 38.38 3.18 -27.61
CA ASP A 807 39.56 3.53 -28.43
C ASP A 807 40.46 2.33 -28.74
N MET A 808 39.97 1.11 -28.52
CA MET A 808 40.68 -0.15 -28.73
C MET A 808 40.03 -0.98 -29.82
N HIS A 809 40.85 -1.66 -30.65
CA HIS A 809 40.31 -2.69 -31.53
C HIS A 809 40.50 -4.09 -30.92
N VAL A 810 39.40 -4.84 -30.89
CA VAL A 810 39.38 -6.26 -30.55
C VAL A 810 39.37 -7.02 -31.86
N VAL A 811 40.46 -7.70 -32.19
CA VAL A 811 40.71 -8.33 -33.51
C VAL A 811 40.75 -9.84 -33.30
N MET A 812 39.97 -10.55 -34.07
CA MET A 812 39.91 -12.02 -34.11
C MET A 812 40.42 -12.48 -35.48
N PRO A 813 41.61 -13.13 -35.58
CA PRO A 813 42.02 -13.83 -36.77
C PRO A 813 41.03 -14.98 -37.10
N LEU A 814 40.62 -15.12 -38.32
CA LEU A 814 39.58 -16.10 -38.72
C LEU A 814 40.19 -17.38 -39.28
N GLU A 815 41.45 -17.42 -39.58
CA GLU A 815 42.17 -18.56 -40.11
C GLU A 815 42.15 -19.73 -39.11
N GLY A 816 41.63 -20.91 -39.59
CA GLY A 816 41.49 -22.08 -38.74
C GLY A 816 40.31 -22.04 -37.73
N VAL A 817 39.59 -20.91 -37.64
CA VAL A 817 38.47 -20.70 -36.66
C VAL A 817 37.13 -20.91 -37.35
N VAL A 818 36.94 -20.36 -38.55
CA VAL A 818 35.71 -20.48 -39.34
C VAL A 818 36.05 -20.69 -40.80
N ASP A 819 35.18 -21.43 -41.52
CA ASP A 819 35.22 -21.45 -42.99
C ASP A 819 34.69 -20.10 -43.49
N VAL A 820 35.63 -19.22 -43.90
CA VAL A 820 35.32 -17.85 -44.33
C VAL A 820 34.36 -17.85 -45.53
N ALA A 821 34.49 -18.77 -46.48
CA ALA A 821 33.65 -18.83 -47.66
C ALA A 821 32.18 -19.24 -47.27
N GLU A 822 32.05 -20.23 -46.41
CA GLU A 822 30.75 -20.66 -45.88
C GLU A 822 30.11 -19.58 -45.06
N GLN A 823 30.86 -18.92 -44.14
CA GLN A 823 30.36 -17.84 -43.29
C GLN A 823 29.94 -16.61 -44.12
N LEU A 824 30.69 -16.26 -45.15
CA LEU A 824 30.32 -15.18 -46.08
C LEU A 824 29.00 -15.49 -46.81
N LYS A 825 28.81 -16.74 -47.25
CA LYS A 825 27.56 -17.19 -47.88
C LYS A 825 26.38 -17.08 -46.88
N LYS A 826 26.55 -17.55 -45.67
CA LYS A 826 25.53 -17.45 -44.58
C LYS A 826 25.19 -16.00 -44.27
N THR A 827 26.21 -15.14 -44.13
CA THR A 827 26.02 -13.71 -43.83
C THR A 827 25.28 -12.99 -44.94
N ASN A 828 25.61 -13.27 -46.21
CA ASN A 828 24.89 -12.71 -47.36
C ASN A 828 23.43 -13.14 -47.37
N LEU A 829 23.13 -14.42 -47.11
CA LEU A 829 21.74 -14.93 -47.03
C LEU A 829 20.95 -14.29 -45.92
N LYS A 830 21.58 -14.06 -44.74
CA LYS A 830 20.95 -13.32 -43.62
C LYS A 830 20.69 -11.86 -44.00
N LEU A 831 21.65 -11.20 -44.64
CA LEU A 831 21.52 -9.81 -45.11
C LEU A 831 20.37 -9.66 -46.11
N ASP A 832 20.23 -10.58 -47.08
CA ASP A 832 19.17 -10.53 -48.09
C ASP A 832 17.78 -10.75 -47.48
N LYS A 833 17.67 -11.65 -46.48
CA LYS A 833 16.42 -11.85 -45.73
C LYS A 833 16.04 -10.59 -44.94
N LEU A 834 16.98 -9.99 -44.20
CA LEU A 834 16.71 -8.78 -43.42
C LEU A 834 16.40 -7.57 -44.31
N LYS A 835 17.08 -7.41 -45.46
CA LYS A 835 16.77 -6.36 -46.43
C LYS A 835 15.36 -6.49 -46.98
N THR A 836 14.90 -7.72 -47.22
CA THR A 836 13.55 -8.01 -47.67
C THR A 836 12.53 -7.68 -46.58
N GLU A 837 12.83 -8.05 -45.32
CA GLU A 837 11.97 -7.75 -44.16
C GLU A 837 11.86 -6.25 -43.88
N ILE A 838 12.97 -5.52 -43.95
CA ILE A 838 13.01 -4.05 -43.85
C ILE A 838 12.15 -3.42 -44.95
N LYS A 839 12.28 -3.86 -46.20
CA LYS A 839 11.48 -3.38 -47.34
C LYS A 839 9.98 -3.55 -47.07
N ASN A 840 9.60 -4.74 -46.57
CA ASN A 840 8.20 -5.03 -46.22
C ASN A 840 7.69 -4.14 -45.07
N LYS A 841 8.50 -3.96 -44.02
CA LYS A 841 8.17 -3.10 -42.88
C LYS A 841 8.07 -1.61 -43.27
N GLN A 842 9.01 -1.15 -44.12
CA GLN A 842 8.96 0.22 -44.64
C GLN A 842 7.71 0.43 -45.50
N GLY A 843 7.36 -0.56 -46.36
CA GLY A 843 6.12 -0.53 -47.14
C GLY A 843 4.87 -0.50 -46.27
N MET A 844 4.85 -1.25 -45.18
CA MET A 844 3.75 -1.25 -44.21
C MET A 844 3.61 0.09 -43.48
N LEU A 845 4.74 0.67 -43.01
CA LEU A 845 4.77 1.96 -42.31
C LEU A 845 4.51 3.17 -43.27
N ALA A 846 4.80 3.02 -44.57
CA ALA A 846 4.46 4.02 -45.62
C ALA A 846 2.97 3.99 -45.99
N ASN A 847 2.25 2.91 -45.69
CA ASN A 847 0.83 2.79 -45.99
C ASN A 847 -0.01 3.67 -45.05
N LYS A 848 -0.56 4.75 -45.56
CA LYS A 848 -1.41 5.70 -44.83
C LYS A 848 -2.63 5.03 -44.20
N ASN A 849 -3.18 3.99 -44.80
CA ASN A 849 -4.32 3.28 -44.21
C ASN A 849 -3.93 2.50 -42.94
N PHE A 850 -2.71 1.98 -42.85
CA PHE A 850 -2.20 1.32 -41.65
C PHE A 850 -1.88 2.35 -40.57
N THR A 851 -1.09 3.38 -40.88
CA THR A 851 -0.63 4.38 -39.89
C THR A 851 -1.73 5.26 -39.32
N SER A 852 -2.86 5.43 -40.06
CA SER A 852 -4.01 6.21 -39.59
C SER A 852 -5.08 5.40 -38.86
N ARG A 853 -5.13 4.06 -39.03
CA ARG A 853 -6.16 3.19 -38.42
C ARG A 853 -5.64 2.29 -37.31
N ALA A 854 -4.35 1.98 -37.29
CA ALA A 854 -3.77 1.16 -36.25
C ALA A 854 -3.56 1.97 -34.94
N PRO A 855 -3.71 1.37 -33.75
CA PRO A 855 -3.37 2.01 -32.48
C PRO A 855 -1.92 2.54 -32.50
N LEU A 856 -1.70 3.71 -31.91
CA LEU A 856 -0.39 4.38 -31.86
C LEU A 856 0.72 3.46 -31.32
N GLU A 857 0.41 2.65 -30.30
CA GLU A 857 1.33 1.67 -29.69
C GLU A 857 1.82 0.62 -30.70
N ILE A 858 0.95 0.15 -31.60
CA ILE A 858 1.33 -0.83 -32.65
C ILE A 858 2.22 -0.17 -33.68
N VAL A 859 1.92 1.08 -34.08
CA VAL A 859 2.74 1.81 -35.03
C VAL A 859 4.13 2.10 -34.47
N GLU A 860 4.23 2.47 -33.19
CA GLU A 860 5.52 2.67 -32.51
C GLU A 860 6.31 1.36 -32.35
N ALA A 861 5.64 0.26 -31.99
CA ALA A 861 6.28 -1.05 -31.90
C ALA A 861 6.87 -1.48 -33.25
N GLU A 862 6.18 -1.23 -34.37
CA GLU A 862 6.67 -1.56 -35.70
C GLU A 862 7.80 -0.62 -36.17
N LYS A 863 7.83 0.65 -35.77
CA LYS A 863 8.97 1.56 -35.98
C LYS A 863 10.20 1.11 -35.21
N ASN A 864 10.03 0.69 -33.95
CA ASN A 864 11.12 0.17 -33.15
C ASN A 864 11.72 -1.11 -33.75
N LYS A 865 10.85 -2.06 -34.19
CA LYS A 865 11.30 -3.25 -34.93
C LYS A 865 12.07 -2.90 -36.20
N LEU A 866 11.65 -1.89 -36.94
CA LEU A 866 12.37 -1.44 -38.13
C LEU A 866 13.76 -0.90 -37.78
N ALA A 867 13.87 -0.11 -36.70
CA ALA A 867 15.16 0.40 -36.23
C ALA A 867 16.10 -0.74 -35.80
N ASP A 868 15.57 -1.75 -35.09
CA ASP A 868 16.34 -2.95 -34.68
C ASP A 868 16.84 -3.74 -35.88
N LEU A 869 16.00 -3.96 -36.91
CA LEU A 869 16.40 -4.63 -38.13
C LEU A 869 17.49 -3.85 -38.91
N GLN A 870 17.41 -2.51 -38.93
CA GLN A 870 18.42 -1.66 -39.54
C GLN A 870 19.76 -1.74 -38.80
N GLU A 871 19.73 -1.83 -37.48
CA GLU A 871 20.93 -2.02 -36.65
C GLU A 871 21.57 -3.40 -36.91
N GLN A 872 20.73 -4.46 -37.02
CA GLN A 872 21.20 -5.80 -37.36
C GLN A 872 21.88 -5.83 -38.75
N ILE A 873 21.36 -5.13 -39.76
CA ILE A 873 22.02 -5.03 -41.09
C ILE A 873 23.39 -4.36 -40.94
N LYS A 874 23.51 -3.25 -40.21
CA LYS A 874 24.81 -2.60 -39.99
C LYS A 874 25.83 -3.54 -39.37
N LYS A 875 25.44 -4.31 -38.35
CA LYS A 875 26.30 -5.31 -37.72
C LYS A 875 26.74 -6.39 -38.70
N LEU A 876 25.81 -6.95 -39.47
CA LEU A 876 26.14 -7.98 -40.48
C LEU A 876 26.99 -7.45 -41.64
N GLU A 877 26.85 -6.16 -42.01
CA GLU A 877 27.72 -5.52 -43.01
C GLU A 877 29.17 -5.36 -42.52
N VAL A 878 29.34 -5.04 -41.21
CA VAL A 878 30.66 -5.00 -40.55
C VAL A 878 31.29 -6.41 -40.57
N ILE A 879 30.54 -7.45 -40.20
CA ILE A 879 30.97 -8.86 -40.26
C ILE A 879 31.37 -9.23 -41.69
N LYS A 880 30.51 -8.93 -42.68
CA LYS A 880 30.78 -9.20 -44.11
C LYS A 880 32.08 -8.55 -44.60
N ASN A 881 32.33 -7.29 -44.17
CA ASN A 881 33.52 -6.58 -44.55
C ASN A 881 34.79 -7.17 -43.88
N GLY A 882 34.68 -7.66 -42.67
CA GLY A 882 35.75 -8.36 -41.95
C GLY A 882 36.04 -9.77 -42.51
N LEU A 883 35.06 -10.40 -43.19
CA LEU A 883 35.22 -11.70 -43.88
C LEU A 883 35.81 -11.60 -45.29
N ARG A 884 35.97 -10.38 -45.82
CA ARG A 884 36.59 -10.12 -47.11
C ARG A 884 38.03 -9.69 -46.95
#